data_d65a11b316515cb11a30e91827eee03f
#
_entry.id   d65a11b316515cb11a30e91827eee03f
#
_cell.length_a   1.000
_cell.length_b   1.000
_cell.length_c   1.000
_cell.angle_alpha   90.00
_cell.angle_beta   90.00
_cell.angle_gamma   90.00
#
_symmetry.space_group_name_H-M   'P 1'
#
loop_
_entity.id
_entity.type
_entity.pdbx_description
1 polymer ?
#
loop_
_entity_poly.entity_id
_entity_poly.type
_entity_poly.pdbx_seq_one_letter_code
_entity_poly.pdbx_strand_id
1 'polypeptide(L)'
;MKILKFGGKSLDNGSGILTVLDIIIDNYRAGEAPVVVVSARGKSTDALLALAEQACAGESYEAALQAFWEHQCQDTTLRFEAERVQLERLLSGISLLGECSPRTADELVSYGEVLSSQYVAQTLKDRGYEAVAIDSGDFLVTDAHYGSASVFTEASRERCRALFAGLPAGVIPIVTGFIARDEAGRRTTLGRNGSNYSAALLANFLEASLMENYTHVDGIYTANPSVVAEARKIDELSYADAAELSQFGAEILHIKTIEPLQERGIPLRVLNTFSYGEESNGTLVTAHPRDKVVRALASLSGKALIHFEGRNMLGRSGIDARIFRSFEAAEVSVSLIAQGSTERGTAIVVDEEEADRAVEALVQEFHHDLETGHVTKIYAEKGLAVVAIIGLNLLEFDRPYRALVRNRILPILLSNSVPENTLCLLVRDDEEREKALKVIHGELFERPKRIHLAVIGHGTVGGAFIGQIIQQRELLIAQKNIDLRIFAIADSRHLLLSPSGAGADWATELERAPFSGDLAEAIISYGQRQALENMILVDNTSSPVIASHYARYAAEGFDIVSSNKKANIAPYADYSYLRDTLQRHRRSYRYETNVGAGLPLIDNLKLLHLSGERITRIHGLFSGSLSYIFNRLTEEPERSLRSIVEESARLGLTEPDPREDLSGEDVARKVLILVRELDVPAELSDVRWENPVPEALRSLSLEDFWARFGELEASIEALRATAKPDEVLRYVGDIVWDDVRQEATLSAGLRLVPRTSPLGRVSGADSCFEIYTESYGSQPIVIQGAGAGAAVTARGVFGDVLRLAEGYES
;
A
#
# COMPACT_ATOMS: atom_id res chain seq x y z
N MET A 1 -0.59 -42.89 -1.83
CA MET A 1 0.16 -42.76 -0.57
C MET A 1 0.40 -41.25 -0.34
N LYS A 2 0.13 -40.75 0.85
CA LYS A 2 0.42 -39.36 1.25
C LYS A 2 1.50 -39.31 2.32
N ILE A 3 2.31 -38.24 2.33
CA ILE A 3 3.23 -37.95 3.44
C ILE A 3 2.58 -36.82 4.26
N LEU A 4 2.37 -37.08 5.55
CA LEU A 4 1.84 -36.10 6.50
C LEU A 4 2.98 -35.67 7.42
N LYS A 5 3.39 -34.40 7.41
CA LYS A 5 4.42 -33.90 8.28
C LYS A 5 3.84 -32.94 9.31
N PHE A 6 4.17 -33.14 10.57
CA PHE A 6 3.71 -32.30 11.67
C PHE A 6 4.87 -31.57 12.36
N GLY A 7 4.70 -30.25 12.55
CA GLY A 7 5.67 -29.39 13.25
C GLY A 7 5.57 -29.53 14.78
N GLY A 8 6.60 -29.10 15.50
CA GLY A 8 6.69 -29.23 16.96
C GLY A 8 5.51 -28.58 17.71
N LYS A 9 5.05 -27.40 17.28
CA LYS A 9 3.87 -26.73 17.87
C LYS A 9 2.58 -27.55 17.71
N SER A 10 2.43 -28.24 16.58
CA SER A 10 1.27 -29.12 16.32
C SER A 10 1.28 -30.37 17.20
N LEU A 11 2.47 -30.82 17.58
CA LEU A 11 2.69 -32.03 18.39
C LEU A 11 2.77 -31.74 19.89
N ASP A 12 2.65 -30.46 20.28
CA ASP A 12 2.68 -30.08 21.68
C ASP A 12 1.44 -30.54 22.43
N ASN A 13 1.51 -30.53 23.76
CA ASN A 13 0.45 -31.01 24.63
C ASN A 13 -0.87 -30.23 24.43
N GLY A 14 -1.99 -30.85 24.75
CA GLY A 14 -3.33 -30.27 24.65
C GLY A 14 -4.02 -30.49 23.31
N SER A 15 -4.66 -29.46 22.74
CA SER A 15 -5.49 -29.61 21.55
C SER A 15 -4.72 -29.98 20.28
N GLY A 16 -3.46 -29.54 20.17
CA GLY A 16 -2.63 -29.77 18.99
C GLY A 16 -2.44 -31.24 18.69
N ILE A 17 -1.95 -32.00 19.66
CA ILE A 17 -1.70 -33.43 19.49
C ILE A 17 -2.99 -34.24 19.24
N LEU A 18 -4.11 -33.85 19.86
CA LEU A 18 -5.40 -34.48 19.60
C LEU A 18 -5.82 -34.32 18.14
N THR A 19 -5.70 -33.10 17.62
CA THR A 19 -6.00 -32.80 16.21
C THR A 19 -5.07 -33.56 15.25
N VAL A 20 -3.77 -33.65 15.58
CA VAL A 20 -2.81 -34.46 14.79
C VAL A 20 -3.27 -35.92 14.67
N LEU A 21 -3.69 -36.52 15.79
CA LEU A 21 -4.18 -37.90 15.80
C LEU A 21 -5.45 -38.05 14.94
N ASP A 22 -6.38 -37.12 15.02
CA ASP A 22 -7.60 -37.13 14.23
C ASP A 22 -7.30 -37.01 12.73
N ILE A 23 -6.37 -36.09 12.33
CA ILE A 23 -5.89 -35.97 10.94
C ILE A 23 -5.31 -37.27 10.42
N ILE A 24 -4.45 -37.95 11.21
CA ILE A 24 -3.84 -39.22 10.82
C ILE A 24 -4.93 -40.30 10.63
N ILE A 25 -5.86 -40.43 11.58
CA ILE A 25 -6.95 -41.38 11.57
C ILE A 25 -7.89 -41.16 10.37
N ASP A 26 -8.24 -39.92 10.09
CA ASP A 26 -9.15 -39.60 8.98
C ASP A 26 -8.49 -39.88 7.63
N ASN A 27 -7.19 -39.59 7.44
CA ASN A 27 -6.48 -40.00 6.23
C ASN A 27 -6.39 -41.52 6.11
N TYR A 28 -6.14 -42.23 7.20
CA TYR A 28 -6.12 -43.71 7.19
C TYR A 28 -7.49 -44.28 6.83
N ARG A 29 -8.57 -43.75 7.40
CA ARG A 29 -9.95 -44.16 7.10
C ARG A 29 -10.37 -43.89 5.66
N ALA A 30 -9.85 -42.77 5.10
CA ALA A 30 -10.06 -42.43 3.70
C ALA A 30 -9.30 -43.35 2.72
N GLY A 31 -8.49 -44.30 3.21
CA GLY A 31 -7.71 -45.21 2.37
C GLY A 31 -6.45 -44.59 1.76
N GLU A 32 -5.97 -43.44 2.28
CA GLU A 32 -4.84 -42.69 1.72
C GLU A 32 -3.47 -43.30 2.06
N ALA A 33 -3.42 -44.35 2.86
CA ALA A 33 -2.17 -44.98 3.34
C ALA A 33 -1.13 -43.96 3.80
N PRO A 34 -1.38 -43.18 4.90
CA PRO A 34 -0.51 -42.12 5.32
C PRO A 34 0.81 -42.63 5.89
N VAL A 35 1.91 -41.95 5.53
CA VAL A 35 3.19 -42.03 6.22
C VAL A 35 3.40 -40.71 6.95
N VAL A 36 3.62 -40.80 8.24
CA VAL A 36 3.65 -39.64 9.12
C VAL A 36 5.09 -39.29 9.49
N VAL A 37 5.49 -38.02 9.31
CA VAL A 37 6.79 -37.50 9.75
C VAL A 37 6.58 -36.51 10.89
N VAL A 38 7.24 -36.72 12.02
CA VAL A 38 7.10 -35.93 13.24
C VAL A 38 8.38 -35.17 13.59
N SER A 39 8.21 -33.92 14.02
CA SER A 39 9.27 -33.14 14.68
C SER A 39 9.29 -33.42 16.19
N ALA A 40 10.27 -32.89 16.89
CA ALA A 40 10.28 -32.87 18.34
C ALA A 40 9.03 -32.14 18.89
N ARG A 41 8.46 -32.60 20.00
CA ARG A 41 7.25 -32.04 20.61
C ARG A 41 7.54 -30.67 21.25
N GLY A 42 6.74 -29.69 20.94
CA GLY A 42 6.84 -28.33 21.50
C GLY A 42 8.23 -27.71 21.29
N LYS A 43 8.89 -27.37 22.40
CA LYS A 43 10.25 -26.82 22.43
C LYS A 43 11.29 -27.85 22.91
N SER A 44 11.09 -29.13 22.67
CA SER A 44 11.97 -30.21 23.19
C SER A 44 13.39 -30.07 22.67
N THR A 45 13.63 -29.67 21.44
CA THR A 45 14.96 -29.45 20.87
C THR A 45 15.72 -28.35 21.63
N ASP A 46 15.05 -27.21 21.89
CA ASP A 46 15.64 -26.09 22.65
C ASP A 46 15.95 -26.52 24.09
N ALA A 47 15.06 -27.30 24.73
CA ALA A 47 15.26 -27.81 26.07
C ALA A 47 16.46 -28.74 26.14
N LEU A 48 16.66 -29.62 25.15
CA LEU A 48 17.82 -30.53 25.09
C LEU A 48 19.12 -29.77 24.89
N LEU A 49 19.15 -28.73 24.06
CA LEU A 49 20.32 -27.86 23.89
C LEU A 49 20.65 -27.11 25.19
N ALA A 50 19.65 -26.55 25.87
CA ALA A 50 19.84 -25.88 27.15
C ALA A 50 20.39 -26.83 28.24
N LEU A 51 19.92 -28.08 28.25
CA LEU A 51 20.49 -29.12 29.16
C LEU A 51 21.97 -29.39 28.85
N ALA A 52 22.36 -29.44 27.58
CA ALA A 52 23.75 -29.58 27.16
C ALA A 52 24.61 -28.39 27.62
N GLU A 53 24.11 -27.17 27.44
CA GLU A 53 24.80 -25.94 27.87
C GLU A 53 25.03 -25.92 29.40
N GLN A 54 23.98 -26.21 30.19
CA GLN A 54 24.09 -26.31 31.65
C GLN A 54 25.09 -27.37 32.05
N ALA A 55 25.03 -28.55 31.43
CA ALA A 55 25.98 -29.64 31.72
C ALA A 55 27.42 -29.24 31.37
N CYS A 56 27.67 -28.56 30.23
CA CYS A 56 28.97 -28.03 29.84
C CYS A 56 29.49 -27.01 30.84
N ALA A 57 28.64 -26.14 31.36
CA ALA A 57 28.99 -25.11 32.33
C ALA A 57 29.21 -25.68 33.73
N GLY A 58 28.95 -26.98 33.97
CA GLY A 58 29.02 -27.60 35.28
C GLY A 58 27.91 -27.16 36.23
N GLU A 59 26.81 -26.64 35.67
CA GLU A 59 25.62 -26.23 36.41
C GLU A 59 24.70 -27.43 36.66
N SER A 60 23.82 -27.32 37.70
CA SER A 60 22.83 -28.34 37.99
C SER A 60 21.74 -28.34 36.90
N TYR A 61 21.56 -29.45 36.20
CA TYR A 61 20.55 -29.62 35.12
C TYR A 61 19.41 -30.57 35.52
N GLU A 62 19.43 -31.15 36.73
CA GLU A 62 18.49 -32.17 37.16
C GLU A 62 17.05 -31.69 37.17
N ALA A 63 16.81 -30.46 37.63
CA ALA A 63 15.46 -29.87 37.65
C ALA A 63 14.92 -29.65 36.23
N ALA A 64 15.76 -29.16 35.33
CA ALA A 64 15.40 -28.96 33.92
C ALA A 64 15.15 -30.29 33.19
N LEU A 65 15.97 -31.32 33.49
CA LEU A 65 15.79 -32.68 32.98
C LEU A 65 14.50 -33.32 33.49
N GLN A 66 14.14 -33.10 34.73
CA GLN A 66 12.89 -33.58 35.29
C GLN A 66 11.70 -32.91 34.58
N ALA A 67 11.73 -31.59 34.42
CA ALA A 67 10.67 -30.87 33.68
C ALA A 67 10.53 -31.32 32.22
N PHE A 68 11.66 -31.60 31.54
CA PHE A 68 11.68 -32.19 30.23
C PHE A 68 10.92 -33.54 30.19
N TRP A 69 11.21 -34.45 31.14
CA TRP A 69 10.56 -35.76 31.22
C TRP A 69 9.07 -35.66 31.61
N GLU A 70 8.71 -34.75 32.50
CA GLU A 70 7.31 -34.49 32.83
C GLU A 70 6.52 -34.08 31.56
N HIS A 71 7.09 -33.18 30.75
CA HIS A 71 6.49 -32.80 29.46
C HIS A 71 6.37 -33.99 28.49
N GLN A 72 7.42 -34.82 28.35
CA GLN A 72 7.40 -35.96 27.42
C GLN A 72 6.44 -37.08 27.85
N CYS A 73 6.27 -37.29 29.13
CA CYS A 73 5.41 -38.34 29.69
C CYS A 73 3.96 -37.91 29.93
N GLN A 74 3.62 -36.65 29.59
CA GLN A 74 2.26 -36.15 29.76
C GLN A 74 1.28 -36.85 28.78
N ASP A 75 0.11 -37.27 29.31
CA ASP A 75 -0.97 -37.89 28.54
C ASP A 75 -0.59 -39.19 27.80
N THR A 76 0.40 -39.93 28.30
CA THR A 76 0.84 -41.24 27.79
C THR A 76 1.14 -42.24 28.85
N THR A 77 1.01 -43.51 28.52
CA THR A 77 1.43 -44.62 29.38
C THR A 77 2.93 -44.93 29.28
N LEU A 78 3.60 -44.34 28.26
CA LEU A 78 5.04 -44.50 28.04
C LEU A 78 5.88 -43.87 29.16
N ARG A 79 6.98 -44.52 29.52
CA ARG A 79 7.94 -44.04 30.53
C ARG A 79 9.33 -43.79 29.97
N PHE A 80 9.59 -44.23 28.71
CA PHE A 80 10.83 -44.01 27.95
C PHE A 80 12.09 -44.44 28.74
N GLU A 81 12.03 -45.58 29.43
CA GLU A 81 13.10 -46.05 30.37
C GLU A 81 14.46 -46.16 29.66
N ALA A 82 14.51 -46.72 28.46
CA ALA A 82 15.76 -46.88 27.71
C ALA A 82 16.36 -45.53 27.32
N GLU A 83 15.53 -44.61 26.84
CA GLU A 83 15.91 -43.25 26.41
C GLU A 83 16.36 -42.39 27.60
N ARG A 84 15.70 -42.53 28.76
CA ARG A 84 16.12 -41.87 30.01
C ARG A 84 17.53 -42.23 30.37
N VAL A 85 17.84 -43.54 30.45
CA VAL A 85 19.17 -44.01 30.83
C VAL A 85 20.24 -43.49 29.85
N GLN A 86 19.94 -43.47 28.56
CA GLN A 86 20.90 -42.99 27.56
C GLN A 86 21.11 -41.47 27.63
N LEU A 87 20.02 -40.69 27.77
CA LEU A 87 20.08 -39.24 27.87
C LEU A 87 20.85 -38.80 29.12
N GLU A 88 20.60 -39.45 30.28
CA GLU A 88 21.34 -39.20 31.53
C GLU A 88 22.83 -39.52 31.40
N ARG A 89 23.18 -40.61 30.68
CA ARG A 89 24.59 -40.95 30.39
C ARG A 89 25.26 -39.87 29.52
N LEU A 90 24.57 -39.39 28.47
CA LEU A 90 25.10 -38.34 27.61
C LEU A 90 25.36 -37.05 28.41
N LEU A 91 24.36 -36.58 29.16
CA LEU A 91 24.48 -35.36 29.98
C LEU A 91 25.57 -35.49 31.04
N SER A 92 25.68 -36.66 31.71
CA SER A 92 26.76 -36.93 32.67
C SER A 92 28.12 -36.89 31.97
N GLY A 93 28.24 -37.47 30.77
CA GLY A 93 29.45 -37.41 29.94
C GLY A 93 29.84 -35.98 29.59
N ILE A 94 28.90 -35.16 29.14
CA ILE A 94 29.08 -33.74 28.80
C ILE A 94 29.55 -32.97 30.06
N SER A 95 28.89 -33.17 31.19
CA SER A 95 29.24 -32.50 32.45
C SER A 95 30.64 -32.87 32.95
N LEU A 96 31.05 -34.13 32.80
CA LEU A 96 32.38 -34.59 33.18
C LEU A 96 33.51 -34.05 32.30
N LEU A 97 33.23 -33.89 30.99
CA LEU A 97 34.20 -33.39 30.03
C LEU A 97 34.22 -31.84 29.99
N GLY A 98 33.17 -31.18 30.39
CA GLY A 98 33.00 -29.72 30.28
C GLY A 98 32.86 -29.23 28.84
N GLU A 99 32.56 -30.12 27.90
CA GLU A 99 32.39 -29.83 26.50
C GLU A 99 31.32 -30.70 25.84
N CYS A 100 30.62 -30.14 24.84
CA CYS A 100 29.69 -30.87 24.02
C CYS A 100 30.15 -30.79 22.56
N SER A 101 30.71 -31.86 22.03
CA SER A 101 31.11 -31.90 20.63
C SER A 101 29.89 -31.84 19.71
N PRO A 102 30.02 -31.32 18.46
CA PRO A 102 28.89 -31.30 17.48
C PRO A 102 28.25 -32.69 17.31
N ARG A 103 29.02 -33.75 17.33
CA ARG A 103 28.49 -35.13 17.28
C ARG A 103 27.63 -35.47 18.50
N THR A 104 28.10 -35.08 19.69
CA THR A 104 27.36 -35.34 20.94
C THR A 104 26.07 -34.54 21.00
N ALA A 105 26.11 -33.30 20.45
CA ALA A 105 24.94 -32.47 20.31
C ALA A 105 23.89 -33.12 19.37
N ASP A 106 24.30 -33.61 18.20
CA ASP A 106 23.40 -34.31 17.25
C ASP A 106 22.75 -35.56 17.90
N GLU A 107 23.51 -36.37 18.64
CA GLU A 107 22.97 -37.50 19.38
C GLU A 107 21.94 -37.05 20.42
N LEU A 108 22.27 -35.99 21.21
CA LEU A 108 21.38 -35.46 22.24
C LEU A 108 20.07 -34.92 21.69
N VAL A 109 20.13 -34.02 20.72
CA VAL A 109 18.91 -33.38 20.18
C VAL A 109 18.01 -34.35 19.47
N SER A 110 18.54 -35.44 18.91
CA SER A 110 17.78 -36.48 18.23
C SER A 110 16.71 -37.16 19.09
N TYR A 111 16.88 -37.14 20.41
CA TYR A 111 15.88 -37.71 21.35
C TYR A 111 14.54 -36.97 21.25
N GLY A 112 14.49 -35.72 20.83
CA GLY A 112 13.25 -34.99 20.64
C GLY A 112 12.28 -35.68 19.66
N GLU A 113 12.79 -36.03 18.48
CA GLU A 113 12.02 -36.73 17.45
C GLU A 113 11.77 -38.20 17.76
N VAL A 114 12.72 -38.88 18.36
CA VAL A 114 12.58 -40.28 18.80
C VAL A 114 11.43 -40.42 19.79
N LEU A 115 11.40 -39.59 20.81
CA LEU A 115 10.31 -39.60 21.81
C LEU A 115 8.97 -39.24 21.18
N SER A 116 8.99 -38.26 20.29
CA SER A 116 7.78 -37.83 19.58
C SER A 116 7.18 -38.96 18.71
N SER A 117 8.00 -39.68 17.95
CA SER A 117 7.55 -40.79 17.10
C SER A 117 6.97 -41.93 17.91
N GLN A 118 7.63 -42.33 19.02
CA GLN A 118 7.15 -43.36 19.94
C GLN A 118 5.83 -42.96 20.61
N TYR A 119 5.73 -41.69 21.03
CA TYR A 119 4.51 -41.12 21.63
C TYR A 119 3.32 -41.24 20.69
N VAL A 120 3.47 -40.74 19.45
CA VAL A 120 2.36 -40.75 18.45
C VAL A 120 1.98 -42.18 18.08
N ALA A 121 2.97 -43.06 17.85
CA ALA A 121 2.72 -44.45 17.52
C ALA A 121 1.98 -45.19 18.64
N GLN A 122 2.38 -44.98 19.91
CA GLN A 122 1.69 -45.60 21.03
C GLN A 122 0.28 -45.07 21.21
N THR A 123 0.09 -43.77 21.11
CA THR A 123 -1.26 -43.17 21.26
C THR A 123 -2.22 -43.59 20.16
N LEU A 124 -1.74 -43.84 18.94
CA LEU A 124 -2.56 -44.45 17.86
C LEU A 124 -2.93 -45.90 18.21
N LYS A 125 -1.99 -46.71 18.76
CA LYS A 125 -2.28 -48.06 19.22
C LYS A 125 -3.32 -48.07 20.33
N ASP A 126 -3.21 -47.14 21.29
CA ASP A 126 -4.19 -47.01 22.38
C ASP A 126 -5.59 -46.65 21.87
N ARG A 127 -5.68 -46.02 20.66
CA ARG A 127 -6.93 -45.79 19.94
C ARG A 127 -7.36 -46.90 18.99
N GLY A 128 -6.63 -48.03 18.97
CA GLY A 128 -6.98 -49.23 18.17
C GLY A 128 -6.45 -49.24 16.73
N TYR A 129 -5.45 -48.41 16.42
CA TYR A 129 -4.80 -48.38 15.10
C TYR A 129 -3.38 -48.96 15.19
N GLU A 130 -3.05 -49.88 14.29
CA GLU A 130 -1.71 -50.39 14.21
C GLU A 130 -0.74 -49.31 13.69
N ALA A 131 0.23 -48.91 14.49
CA ALA A 131 1.23 -47.91 14.16
C ALA A 131 2.63 -48.34 14.61
N VAL A 132 3.66 -47.95 13.90
CA VAL A 132 5.06 -48.26 14.22
C VAL A 132 5.94 -47.01 14.16
N ALA A 133 6.76 -46.77 15.21
CA ALA A 133 7.77 -45.72 15.21
C ALA A 133 8.98 -46.22 14.40
N ILE A 134 9.48 -45.37 13.50
CA ILE A 134 10.62 -45.62 12.62
C ILE A 134 11.64 -44.51 12.80
N ASP A 135 12.88 -44.88 13.13
CA ASP A 135 14.02 -43.92 13.12
C ASP A 135 14.45 -43.66 11.67
N SER A 136 14.38 -42.42 11.22
CA SER A 136 14.82 -42.04 9.87
C SER A 136 16.31 -42.34 9.60
N GLY A 137 17.13 -42.42 10.66
CA GLY A 137 18.50 -42.87 10.55
C GLY A 137 18.68 -44.32 10.08
N ASP A 138 17.61 -45.15 10.10
CA ASP A 138 17.67 -46.49 9.56
C ASP A 138 17.71 -46.51 8.01
N PHE A 139 17.32 -45.43 7.37
CA PHE A 139 17.36 -45.29 5.92
C PHE A 139 18.04 -44.03 5.38
N LEU A 140 18.07 -42.89 6.13
CA LEU A 140 18.79 -41.68 5.72
C LEU A 140 20.27 -41.81 6.02
N VAL A 141 21.10 -41.83 4.99
CA VAL A 141 22.56 -41.91 5.07
C VAL A 141 23.17 -40.55 4.72
N THR A 142 24.13 -40.11 5.52
CA THR A 142 24.75 -38.77 5.35
C THR A 142 26.27 -38.83 5.42
N ASP A 143 26.90 -37.69 5.12
CA ASP A 143 28.26 -37.42 5.50
C ASP A 143 28.38 -37.25 7.01
N ALA A 144 29.60 -37.01 7.53
CA ALA A 144 29.89 -36.81 8.97
C ALA A 144 29.95 -35.30 9.34
N HIS A 145 29.26 -34.43 8.62
CA HIS A 145 29.18 -33.02 8.96
C HIS A 145 28.05 -32.78 9.95
N TYR A 146 28.39 -32.93 11.26
CA TYR A 146 27.42 -32.84 12.36
C TYR A 146 26.77 -31.46 12.45
N GLY A 147 25.47 -31.42 12.75
CA GLY A 147 24.63 -30.21 12.85
C GLY A 147 23.98 -29.80 11.52
N SER A 148 24.53 -30.20 10.37
CA SER A 148 23.98 -29.87 9.04
C SER A 148 24.46 -30.88 7.97
N ALA A 149 24.23 -32.16 8.20
CA ALA A 149 24.73 -33.23 7.34
C ALA A 149 24.07 -33.26 5.97
N SER A 150 24.86 -33.62 4.95
CA SER A 150 24.42 -33.78 3.56
C SER A 150 24.01 -35.21 3.29
N VAL A 151 22.83 -35.41 2.71
CA VAL A 151 22.23 -36.76 2.46
C VAL A 151 22.79 -37.38 1.20
N PHE A 152 23.23 -38.61 1.29
CA PHE A 152 23.55 -39.48 0.13
C PHE A 152 22.25 -40.06 -0.44
N THR A 153 21.69 -39.34 -1.43
CA THR A 153 20.32 -39.54 -1.92
C THR A 153 20.06 -40.98 -2.42
N GLU A 154 20.94 -41.56 -3.26
CA GLU A 154 20.70 -42.87 -3.82
C GLU A 154 20.78 -44.00 -2.74
N ALA A 155 21.77 -43.98 -1.90
CA ALA A 155 21.90 -44.94 -0.80
C ALA A 155 20.72 -44.90 0.15
N SER A 156 20.26 -43.66 0.46
CA SER A 156 19.07 -43.45 1.29
C SER A 156 17.80 -43.92 0.64
N ARG A 157 17.63 -43.69 -0.68
CA ARG A 157 16.46 -44.15 -1.47
C ARG A 157 16.33 -45.66 -1.45
N GLU A 158 17.45 -46.38 -1.72
CA GLU A 158 17.46 -47.84 -1.71
C GLU A 158 17.08 -48.41 -0.35
N ARG A 159 17.69 -47.90 0.73
CA ARG A 159 17.36 -48.32 2.10
C ARG A 159 15.91 -48.03 2.48
N CYS A 160 15.44 -46.82 2.14
CA CYS A 160 14.06 -46.41 2.40
C CYS A 160 13.07 -47.37 1.72
N ARG A 161 13.20 -47.65 0.42
CA ARG A 161 12.34 -48.56 -0.32
C ARG A 161 12.36 -49.98 0.24
N ALA A 162 13.51 -50.49 0.63
CA ALA A 162 13.64 -51.80 1.25
C ALA A 162 12.93 -51.91 2.58
N LEU A 163 13.08 -50.88 3.43
CA LEU A 163 12.43 -50.85 4.75
C LEU A 163 10.90 -50.77 4.61
N PHE A 164 10.40 -49.84 3.77
CA PHE A 164 8.96 -49.67 3.61
C PHE A 164 8.27 -50.86 2.92
N ALA A 165 8.97 -51.54 1.99
CA ALA A 165 8.47 -52.76 1.38
C ALA A 165 8.31 -53.94 2.39
N GLY A 166 9.06 -53.89 3.49
CA GLY A 166 8.96 -54.89 4.57
C GLY A 166 7.88 -54.63 5.60
N LEU A 167 7.18 -53.47 5.54
CA LEU A 167 6.15 -53.15 6.52
C LEU A 167 4.86 -53.95 6.28
N PRO A 168 4.19 -54.42 7.32
CA PRO A 168 2.88 -55.11 7.19
C PRO A 168 1.83 -54.17 6.62
N ALA A 169 0.92 -54.70 5.80
CA ALA A 169 -0.19 -53.95 5.26
C ALA A 169 -1.10 -53.43 6.38
N GLY A 170 -1.53 -52.16 6.29
CA GLY A 170 -2.42 -51.49 7.25
C GLY A 170 -1.74 -50.93 8.48
N VAL A 171 -0.42 -51.00 8.60
CA VAL A 171 0.35 -50.32 9.66
C VAL A 171 0.60 -48.87 9.25
N ILE A 172 0.44 -47.94 10.18
CA ILE A 172 0.74 -46.53 10.00
C ILE A 172 2.20 -46.27 10.44
N PRO A 173 3.12 -45.93 9.52
CA PRO A 173 4.50 -45.61 9.88
C PRO A 173 4.60 -44.19 10.46
N ILE A 174 5.19 -44.04 11.63
CA ILE A 174 5.48 -42.79 12.30
C ILE A 174 6.99 -42.58 12.30
N VAL A 175 7.47 -41.74 11.38
CA VAL A 175 8.90 -41.56 11.08
C VAL A 175 9.42 -40.32 11.81
N THR A 176 10.62 -40.45 12.42
CA THR A 176 11.32 -39.28 12.95
C THR A 176 11.72 -38.34 11.81
N GLY A 177 11.47 -37.03 11.95
CA GLY A 177 12.12 -36.06 11.10
C GLY A 177 13.54 -35.73 11.57
N PHE A 178 14.27 -34.85 10.85
CA PHE A 178 15.52 -34.24 11.27
C PHE A 178 16.73 -35.18 11.44
N ILE A 179 16.52 -36.44 11.78
CA ILE A 179 17.56 -37.42 12.15
C ILE A 179 18.04 -38.18 10.91
N ALA A 180 19.33 -38.46 10.86
CA ALA A 180 19.97 -39.35 9.91
C ALA A 180 21.13 -40.09 10.57
N ARG A 181 21.90 -40.90 9.81
CA ARG A 181 23.16 -41.49 10.26
C ARG A 181 24.23 -41.39 9.19
N ASP A 182 25.48 -41.23 9.64
CA ASP A 182 26.63 -41.32 8.75
C ASP A 182 26.90 -42.79 8.36
N GLU A 183 27.85 -43.00 7.44
CA GLU A 183 28.23 -44.33 6.98
C GLU A 183 28.77 -45.27 8.13
N ALA A 184 29.27 -44.70 9.22
CA ALA A 184 29.70 -45.43 10.41
C ALA A 184 28.55 -45.74 11.39
N GLY A 185 27.31 -45.38 11.03
CA GLY A 185 26.11 -45.59 11.84
C GLY A 185 25.93 -44.61 13.02
N ARG A 186 26.69 -43.51 13.06
CA ARG A 186 26.60 -42.48 14.09
C ARG A 186 25.50 -41.49 13.72
N ARG A 187 24.73 -41.03 14.69
CA ARG A 187 23.67 -40.05 14.45
C ARG A 187 24.20 -38.73 13.94
N THR A 188 23.53 -38.21 12.94
CA THR A 188 23.69 -36.88 12.35
C THR A 188 22.35 -36.17 12.28
N THR A 189 22.36 -34.86 12.17
CA THR A 189 21.14 -34.05 11.97
C THR A 189 21.21 -33.27 10.68
N LEU A 190 20.02 -32.96 10.09
CA LEU A 190 19.89 -32.30 8.78
C LEU A 190 19.86 -30.77 8.87
N GLY A 191 20.08 -30.21 10.05
CA GLY A 191 20.09 -28.78 10.29
C GLY A 191 18.69 -28.15 10.34
N ARG A 192 18.63 -26.83 10.21
CA ARG A 192 17.35 -26.07 10.28
C ARG A 192 16.33 -26.63 9.27
N ASN A 193 15.07 -26.74 9.71
CA ASN A 193 13.96 -27.34 8.94
C ASN A 193 14.20 -28.79 8.52
N GLY A 194 15.09 -29.52 9.17
CA GLY A 194 15.47 -30.90 8.86
C GLY A 194 14.26 -31.86 8.81
N SER A 195 13.24 -31.69 9.66
CA SER A 195 12.04 -32.53 9.62
C SER A 195 11.20 -32.30 8.35
N ASN A 196 11.14 -31.08 7.82
CA ASN A 196 10.51 -30.81 6.52
C ASN A 196 11.31 -31.46 5.39
N TYR A 197 12.65 -31.39 5.47
CA TYR A 197 13.54 -32.02 4.50
C TYR A 197 13.43 -33.55 4.52
N SER A 198 13.41 -34.18 5.70
CA SER A 198 13.17 -35.64 5.83
C SER A 198 11.86 -36.05 5.19
N ALA A 199 10.79 -35.27 5.41
CA ALA A 199 9.48 -35.54 4.80
C ALA A 199 9.50 -35.43 3.28
N ALA A 200 10.18 -34.41 2.72
CA ALA A 200 10.32 -34.22 1.30
C ALA A 200 11.16 -35.34 0.62
N LEU A 201 12.27 -35.76 1.26
CA LEU A 201 13.06 -36.91 0.81
C LEU A 201 12.23 -38.18 0.82
N LEU A 202 11.50 -38.43 1.90
CA LEU A 202 10.63 -39.60 2.02
C LEU A 202 9.54 -39.60 0.96
N ALA A 203 8.94 -38.43 0.69
CA ALA A 203 7.98 -38.26 -0.40
C ALA A 203 8.60 -38.62 -1.77
N ASN A 204 9.82 -38.12 -2.04
CA ASN A 204 10.55 -38.41 -3.27
C ASN A 204 10.88 -39.91 -3.39
N PHE A 205 11.39 -40.55 -2.32
CA PHE A 205 11.84 -41.92 -2.34
C PHE A 205 10.67 -42.93 -2.51
N LEU A 206 9.53 -42.62 -1.91
CA LEU A 206 8.31 -43.45 -1.97
C LEU A 206 7.36 -43.04 -3.10
N GLU A 207 7.71 -42.03 -3.90
CA GLU A 207 6.89 -41.53 -5.02
C GLU A 207 5.47 -41.16 -4.55
N ALA A 208 5.39 -40.40 -3.47
CA ALA A 208 4.12 -39.99 -2.88
C ALA A 208 3.28 -39.15 -3.85
N SER A 209 1.97 -39.26 -3.75
CA SER A 209 1.04 -38.46 -4.55
C SER A 209 0.90 -37.00 -4.05
N LEU A 210 1.16 -36.75 -2.76
CA LEU A 210 1.02 -35.48 -2.09
C LEU A 210 1.84 -35.49 -0.80
N MET A 211 2.50 -34.36 -0.48
CA MET A 211 3.02 -34.06 0.84
C MET A 211 2.15 -32.99 1.49
N GLU A 212 1.67 -33.23 2.70
CA GLU A 212 0.95 -32.25 3.51
C GLU A 212 1.82 -31.81 4.69
N ASN A 213 2.15 -30.52 4.77
CA ASN A 213 2.91 -29.93 5.86
C ASN A 213 1.97 -29.18 6.81
N TYR A 214 1.67 -29.79 7.93
CA TYR A 214 0.84 -29.23 8.99
C TYR A 214 1.66 -28.38 9.94
N THR A 215 1.27 -27.11 10.05
CA THR A 215 1.94 -26.08 10.85
C THR A 215 0.91 -25.29 11.66
N HIS A 216 1.30 -24.13 12.19
CA HIS A 216 0.44 -23.24 12.97
C HIS A 216 -0.14 -22.06 12.16
N VAL A 217 0.04 -22.04 10.85
CA VAL A 217 -0.43 -20.99 9.94
C VAL A 217 -1.29 -21.60 8.82
N ASP A 218 -2.26 -20.84 8.33
CA ASP A 218 -3.27 -21.29 7.35
C ASP A 218 -2.74 -21.45 5.92
N GLY A 219 -1.46 -21.22 5.69
CA GLY A 219 -0.83 -21.25 4.37
C GLY A 219 0.24 -20.18 4.21
N ILE A 220 0.60 -19.88 2.98
CA ILE A 220 1.53 -18.84 2.59
C ILE A 220 0.74 -17.59 2.20
N TYR A 221 1.21 -16.42 2.62
CA TYR A 221 0.53 -15.15 2.41
C TYR A 221 1.34 -14.23 1.50
N THR A 222 0.67 -13.27 0.88
CA THR A 222 1.29 -12.23 0.02
C THR A 222 2.27 -11.32 0.76
N ALA A 223 2.21 -11.28 2.09
CA ALA A 223 3.17 -10.69 3.02
C ALA A 223 2.95 -11.29 4.40
N ASN A 224 3.82 -10.99 5.38
CA ASN A 224 3.61 -11.43 6.75
C ASN A 224 2.35 -10.75 7.36
N PRO A 225 1.30 -11.51 7.73
CA PRO A 225 0.05 -10.94 8.26
C PRO A 225 0.22 -10.17 9.57
N SER A 226 1.26 -10.45 10.36
CA SER A 226 1.54 -9.72 11.59
C SER A 226 2.04 -8.29 11.35
N VAL A 227 2.59 -8.02 10.14
CA VAL A 227 3.09 -6.70 9.73
C VAL A 227 2.11 -6.02 8.80
N VAL A 228 1.58 -6.76 7.82
CA VAL A 228 0.62 -6.28 6.82
C VAL A 228 -0.72 -6.96 7.07
N ALA A 229 -1.60 -6.30 7.81
CA ALA A 229 -2.91 -6.85 8.20
C ALA A 229 -3.78 -7.29 7.00
N GLU A 230 -3.49 -6.73 5.85
CA GLU A 230 -4.21 -6.98 4.61
C GLU A 230 -3.57 -8.05 3.72
N ALA A 231 -2.53 -8.71 4.20
CA ALA A 231 -1.94 -9.83 3.49
C ALA A 231 -3.00 -10.89 3.18
N ARG A 232 -2.98 -11.41 1.95
CA ARG A 232 -3.94 -12.40 1.47
C ARG A 232 -3.26 -13.76 1.40
N LYS A 233 -3.99 -14.82 1.75
CA LYS A 233 -3.51 -16.17 1.56
C LYS A 233 -3.39 -16.46 0.06
N ILE A 234 -2.32 -17.11 -0.32
CA ILE A 234 -2.05 -17.55 -1.69
C ILE A 234 -2.56 -19.00 -1.81
N ASP A 235 -3.45 -19.25 -2.76
CA ASP A 235 -4.03 -20.57 -2.93
C ASP A 235 -3.06 -21.55 -3.61
N GLU A 236 -2.34 -21.09 -4.63
CA GLU A 236 -1.38 -21.91 -5.36
C GLU A 236 -0.07 -21.15 -5.63
N LEU A 237 1.05 -21.86 -5.56
CA LEU A 237 2.41 -21.35 -5.83
C LEU A 237 3.17 -22.30 -6.74
N SER A 238 4.07 -21.78 -7.56
CA SER A 238 5.08 -22.62 -8.21
C SER A 238 6.18 -23.03 -7.23
N TYR A 239 6.92 -24.10 -7.57
CA TYR A 239 8.12 -24.47 -6.78
C TYR A 239 9.17 -23.35 -6.78
N ALA A 240 9.32 -22.60 -7.89
CA ALA A 240 10.24 -21.50 -7.99
C ALA A 240 9.86 -20.35 -7.04
N ASP A 241 8.58 -19.90 -7.06
CA ASP A 241 8.12 -18.84 -6.16
C ASP A 241 8.23 -19.25 -4.69
N ALA A 242 7.93 -20.54 -4.39
CA ALA A 242 8.06 -21.07 -3.03
C ALA A 242 9.52 -21.13 -2.56
N ALA A 243 10.47 -21.48 -3.46
CA ALA A 243 11.91 -21.45 -3.18
C ALA A 243 12.39 -20.03 -2.88
N GLU A 244 12.00 -19.06 -3.71
CA GLU A 244 12.33 -17.63 -3.52
C GLU A 244 11.79 -17.10 -2.17
N LEU A 245 10.51 -17.35 -1.89
CA LEU A 245 9.91 -16.96 -0.61
C LEU A 245 10.66 -17.55 0.59
N SER A 246 11.10 -18.80 0.47
CA SER A 246 11.84 -19.47 1.54
C SER A 246 13.22 -18.87 1.77
N GLN A 247 13.86 -18.37 0.73
CA GLN A 247 15.19 -17.73 0.80
C GLN A 247 15.11 -16.35 1.48
N PHE A 248 14.01 -15.63 1.30
CA PHE A 248 13.82 -14.29 1.86
C PHE A 248 13.00 -14.26 3.16
N GLY A 249 12.99 -15.35 3.94
CA GLY A 249 12.50 -15.34 5.33
C GLY A 249 11.06 -15.78 5.54
N ALA A 250 10.44 -16.43 4.57
CA ALA A 250 9.20 -17.15 4.82
C ALA A 250 9.51 -18.39 5.66
N GLU A 251 9.33 -18.32 6.97
CA GLU A 251 9.68 -19.39 7.95
C GLU A 251 9.00 -20.74 7.69
N ILE A 252 7.96 -20.75 6.84
CA ILE A 252 7.08 -21.91 6.63
C ILE A 252 7.71 -22.97 5.72
N LEU A 253 8.54 -22.56 4.76
CA LEU A 253 9.20 -23.42 3.78
C LEU A 253 10.72 -23.21 3.83
N HIS A 254 11.46 -24.21 3.34
CA HIS A 254 12.90 -24.13 3.16
C HIS A 254 13.27 -24.75 1.81
N ILE A 255 14.27 -24.19 1.12
CA ILE A 255 14.67 -24.63 -0.22
C ILE A 255 14.98 -26.12 -0.27
N LYS A 256 15.66 -26.67 0.73
CA LYS A 256 15.93 -28.12 0.88
C LYS A 256 14.65 -28.97 0.89
N THR A 257 13.50 -28.41 1.25
CA THR A 257 12.22 -29.12 1.22
C THR A 257 11.62 -29.14 -0.20
N ILE A 258 11.86 -28.10 -0.96
CA ILE A 258 11.25 -27.88 -2.27
C ILE A 258 11.95 -28.72 -3.35
N GLU A 259 13.27 -28.76 -3.36
CA GLU A 259 14.08 -29.45 -4.36
C GLU A 259 13.71 -30.93 -4.57
N PRO A 260 13.59 -31.78 -3.51
CA PRO A 260 13.22 -33.19 -3.70
C PRO A 260 11.80 -33.39 -4.24
N LEU A 261 10.89 -32.48 -3.89
CA LEU A 261 9.50 -32.50 -4.35
C LEU A 261 9.41 -32.08 -5.83
N GLN A 262 10.14 -31.02 -6.20
CA GLN A 262 10.22 -30.53 -7.56
C GLN A 262 10.81 -31.57 -8.53
N GLU A 263 11.85 -32.29 -8.11
CA GLU A 263 12.48 -33.38 -8.90
C GLU A 263 11.48 -34.40 -9.41
N ARG A 264 10.47 -34.73 -8.59
CA ARG A 264 9.43 -35.71 -8.90
C ARG A 264 8.06 -35.12 -9.24
N GLY A 265 7.93 -33.80 -9.21
CA GLY A 265 6.65 -33.13 -9.42
C GLY A 265 5.61 -33.41 -8.33
N ILE A 266 6.05 -33.70 -7.11
CA ILE A 266 5.16 -34.04 -5.99
C ILE A 266 4.60 -32.76 -5.38
N PRO A 267 3.28 -32.51 -5.41
CA PRO A 267 2.70 -31.32 -4.83
C PRO A 267 2.88 -31.29 -3.30
N LEU A 268 3.09 -30.07 -2.78
CA LEU A 268 3.18 -29.78 -1.35
C LEU A 268 2.00 -28.91 -0.92
N ARG A 269 1.26 -29.33 0.09
CA ARG A 269 0.20 -28.52 0.68
C ARG A 269 0.60 -28.06 2.09
N VAL A 270 0.52 -26.77 2.34
CA VAL A 270 0.75 -26.15 3.66
C VAL A 270 -0.59 -25.91 4.33
N LEU A 271 -0.77 -26.49 5.52
CA LEU A 271 -2.04 -26.52 6.24
C LEU A 271 -1.85 -26.12 7.71
N ASN A 272 -2.91 -25.55 8.31
CA ASN A 272 -2.94 -25.28 9.74
C ASN A 272 -3.53 -26.46 10.50
N THR A 273 -2.78 -26.96 11.47
CA THR A 273 -3.23 -28.04 12.37
C THR A 273 -4.46 -27.60 13.18
N PHE A 274 -4.48 -26.36 13.63
CA PHE A 274 -5.49 -25.84 14.57
C PHE A 274 -6.80 -25.42 13.91
N SER A 275 -6.80 -25.28 12.57
CA SER A 275 -8.00 -25.01 11.75
C SER A 275 -8.48 -26.25 11.00
N TYR A 276 -8.09 -27.45 11.45
CA TYR A 276 -8.54 -28.70 10.82
C TYR A 276 -10.06 -28.87 10.94
N GLY A 277 -10.72 -29.20 9.83
CA GLY A 277 -12.19 -29.28 9.74
C GLY A 277 -12.89 -27.98 9.32
N GLU A 278 -12.19 -26.85 9.26
CA GLU A 278 -12.67 -25.62 8.66
C GLU A 278 -12.49 -25.66 7.12
N GLU A 279 -13.22 -24.83 6.36
CA GLU A 279 -13.12 -24.78 4.87
C GLU A 279 -11.78 -24.19 4.34
N SER A 280 -10.68 -24.39 5.03
CA SER A 280 -9.38 -23.89 4.59
C SER A 280 -8.61 -24.96 3.81
N ASN A 281 -8.39 -24.72 2.52
CA ASN A 281 -7.59 -25.61 1.65
C ASN A 281 -6.07 -25.38 1.74
N GLY A 282 -5.61 -24.48 2.61
CA GLY A 282 -4.19 -24.14 2.74
C GLY A 282 -3.60 -23.50 1.47
N THR A 283 -2.28 -23.61 1.31
CA THR A 283 -1.56 -23.23 0.08
C THR A 283 -0.99 -24.47 -0.60
N LEU A 284 -1.22 -24.61 -1.90
CA LEU A 284 -0.71 -25.70 -2.72
C LEU A 284 0.53 -25.23 -3.51
N VAL A 285 1.68 -25.89 -3.32
CA VAL A 285 2.89 -25.70 -4.14
C VAL A 285 2.93 -26.80 -5.19
N THR A 286 2.98 -26.42 -6.47
CA THR A 286 2.85 -27.35 -7.60
C THR A 286 3.67 -26.88 -8.81
N ALA A 287 3.89 -27.79 -9.77
CA ALA A 287 4.58 -27.45 -11.02
C ALA A 287 3.77 -26.54 -11.96
N HIS A 288 2.44 -26.58 -11.85
CA HIS A 288 1.53 -25.86 -12.75
C HIS A 288 0.43 -25.16 -11.94
N PRO A 289 0.74 -24.05 -11.26
CA PRO A 289 -0.27 -23.26 -10.55
C PRO A 289 -1.25 -22.62 -11.54
N ARG A 290 -2.49 -22.36 -11.08
CA ARG A 290 -3.53 -21.71 -11.91
C ARG A 290 -3.13 -20.27 -12.25
N ASP A 291 -2.63 -19.54 -11.27
CA ASP A 291 -2.12 -18.18 -11.46
C ASP A 291 -0.65 -18.24 -11.90
N LYS A 292 -0.37 -17.75 -13.10
CA LYS A 292 0.98 -17.78 -13.68
C LYS A 292 1.97 -16.80 -13.06
N VAL A 293 1.47 -15.79 -12.35
CA VAL A 293 2.29 -14.77 -11.70
C VAL A 293 1.77 -14.57 -10.29
N VAL A 294 2.50 -15.09 -9.33
CA VAL A 294 2.21 -14.84 -7.91
C VAL A 294 3.14 -13.74 -7.43
N ARG A 295 2.55 -12.68 -6.87
CA ARG A 295 3.30 -11.62 -6.21
C ARG A 295 3.30 -11.86 -4.72
N ALA A 296 4.45 -11.76 -4.10
CA ALA A 296 4.58 -11.85 -2.65
C ALA A 296 5.73 -10.98 -2.14
N LEU A 297 5.63 -10.58 -0.89
CA LEU A 297 6.64 -9.81 -0.17
C LEU A 297 7.21 -10.64 0.96
N ALA A 298 8.53 -10.65 1.05
CA ALA A 298 9.25 -11.23 2.16
C ALA A 298 10.27 -10.21 2.72
N SER A 299 10.72 -10.40 3.95
CA SER A 299 11.77 -9.54 4.50
C SER A 299 12.70 -10.33 5.42
N LEU A 300 13.99 -10.00 5.35
CA LEU A 300 15.05 -10.49 6.23
C LEU A 300 15.61 -9.33 7.03
N SER A 301 15.46 -9.38 8.35
CA SER A 301 16.09 -8.44 9.29
C SER A 301 17.51 -8.89 9.67
N GLY A 302 18.19 -8.05 10.47
CA GLY A 302 19.52 -8.36 10.98
C GLY A 302 20.57 -8.48 9.88
N LYS A 303 20.55 -7.56 8.91
CA LYS A 303 21.50 -7.49 7.80
C LYS A 303 22.47 -6.33 7.97
N ALA A 304 23.65 -6.49 7.41
CA ALA A 304 24.64 -5.43 7.31
C ALA A 304 25.17 -5.31 5.87
N LEU A 305 25.49 -4.09 5.48
CA LEU A 305 26.09 -3.76 4.20
C LEU A 305 27.59 -3.54 4.38
N ILE A 306 28.39 -4.38 3.76
CA ILE A 306 29.84 -4.23 3.70
C ILE A 306 30.17 -3.32 2.51
N HIS A 307 30.77 -2.19 2.78
CA HIS A 307 31.27 -1.25 1.80
C HIS A 307 32.75 -1.55 1.55
N PHE A 308 33.07 -1.90 0.30
CA PHE A 308 34.43 -2.07 -0.18
C PHE A 308 34.70 -1.00 -1.23
N GLU A 309 35.50 0.01 -0.90
CA GLU A 309 35.75 1.17 -1.73
C GLU A 309 37.22 1.22 -2.18
N GLY A 310 37.49 1.53 -3.46
CA GLY A 310 38.82 1.64 -3.96
C GLY A 310 38.99 2.68 -5.09
N ARG A 311 40.27 3.00 -5.40
CA ARG A 311 40.63 3.85 -6.53
C ARG A 311 41.29 3.00 -7.60
N ASN A 312 40.96 3.26 -8.87
CA ASN A 312 41.61 2.55 -10.02
C ASN A 312 41.43 1.03 -9.97
N MET A 313 40.26 0.53 -9.52
CA MET A 313 39.94 -0.91 -9.56
C MET A 313 39.53 -1.34 -10.96
N LEU A 314 39.20 -0.37 -11.82
CA LEU A 314 38.79 -0.58 -13.22
C LEU A 314 39.89 -1.36 -13.99
N GLY A 315 39.52 -2.54 -14.53
CA GLY A 315 40.45 -3.37 -15.31
C GLY A 315 41.40 -4.25 -14.51
N ARG A 316 41.33 -4.29 -13.18
CA ARG A 316 42.04 -5.25 -12.34
C ARG A 316 41.24 -6.54 -12.20
N SER A 317 41.61 -7.57 -12.92
CA SER A 317 41.01 -8.88 -12.79
C SER A 317 41.33 -9.50 -11.42
N GLY A 318 40.33 -10.17 -10.82
CA GLY A 318 40.51 -11.00 -9.64
C GLY A 318 40.22 -10.36 -8.28
N ILE A 319 39.78 -9.08 -8.21
CA ILE A 319 39.39 -8.46 -6.94
C ILE A 319 38.20 -9.19 -6.32
N ASP A 320 37.17 -9.44 -7.11
CA ASP A 320 35.99 -10.16 -6.64
C ASP A 320 36.35 -11.57 -6.15
N ALA A 321 37.21 -12.27 -6.88
CA ALA A 321 37.69 -13.59 -6.46
C ALA A 321 38.43 -13.57 -5.11
N ARG A 322 39.13 -12.49 -4.79
CA ARG A 322 39.83 -12.31 -3.51
C ARG A 322 38.80 -12.02 -2.41
N ILE A 323 37.81 -11.16 -2.68
CA ILE A 323 36.73 -10.86 -1.74
C ILE A 323 36.00 -12.14 -1.35
N PHE A 324 35.51 -12.93 -2.33
CA PHE A 324 34.76 -14.15 -2.05
C PHE A 324 35.63 -15.25 -1.38
N ARG A 325 36.90 -15.33 -1.72
CA ARG A 325 37.81 -16.26 -1.03
C ARG A 325 38.06 -15.88 0.42
N SER A 326 38.13 -14.60 0.75
CA SER A 326 38.23 -14.15 2.13
C SER A 326 36.96 -14.46 2.92
N PHE A 327 35.79 -14.33 2.32
CA PHE A 327 34.54 -14.68 2.94
C PHE A 327 34.39 -16.21 3.14
N GLU A 328 34.79 -17.00 2.14
CA GLU A 328 34.83 -18.46 2.27
C GLU A 328 35.72 -18.89 3.45
N ALA A 329 36.95 -18.34 3.54
CA ALA A 329 37.89 -18.63 4.62
C ALA A 329 37.41 -18.18 6.00
N ALA A 330 36.57 -17.13 6.07
CA ALA A 330 35.99 -16.60 7.27
C ALA A 330 34.60 -17.20 7.58
N GLU A 331 34.11 -18.14 6.79
CA GLU A 331 32.76 -18.73 6.90
C GLU A 331 31.67 -17.65 6.94
N VAL A 332 31.75 -16.62 6.06
CA VAL A 332 30.76 -15.55 5.93
C VAL A 332 29.86 -15.83 4.73
N SER A 333 28.55 -15.83 4.98
CA SER A 333 27.55 -16.05 3.94
C SER A 333 27.10 -14.72 3.30
N VAL A 334 27.10 -14.66 1.95
CA VAL A 334 26.69 -13.47 1.20
C VAL A 334 25.24 -13.57 0.78
N SER A 335 24.43 -12.57 1.17
CA SER A 335 23.00 -12.50 0.82
C SER A 335 22.74 -11.79 -0.50
N LEU A 336 23.35 -10.63 -0.74
CA LEU A 336 23.22 -9.82 -1.95
C LEU A 336 24.54 -9.14 -2.29
N ILE A 337 24.73 -8.83 -3.58
CA ILE A 337 25.88 -8.11 -4.07
C ILE A 337 25.40 -7.01 -5.02
N ALA A 338 25.98 -5.83 -4.90
CA ALA A 338 25.82 -4.78 -5.88
C ALA A 338 27.18 -4.13 -6.19
N GLN A 339 27.46 -3.97 -7.46
CA GLN A 339 28.69 -3.36 -7.94
C GLN A 339 28.37 -2.15 -8.82
N GLY A 340 29.00 -1.03 -8.52
CA GLY A 340 28.86 0.19 -9.32
C GLY A 340 29.55 0.03 -10.68
N SER A 341 28.99 0.59 -11.74
CA SER A 341 29.54 0.55 -13.11
C SER A 341 30.91 1.20 -13.24
N THR A 342 31.33 1.96 -12.25
CA THR A 342 32.66 2.60 -12.21
C THR A 342 33.73 1.74 -11.52
N GLU A 343 33.38 0.54 -11.07
CA GLU A 343 34.26 -0.37 -10.29
C GLU A 343 34.98 0.33 -9.12
N ARG A 344 34.38 1.41 -8.58
CA ARG A 344 34.92 2.16 -7.45
C ARG A 344 34.53 1.60 -6.10
N GLY A 345 33.56 0.70 -6.07
CA GLY A 345 33.09 0.09 -4.84
C GLY A 345 32.18 -1.10 -5.11
N THR A 346 32.28 -2.08 -4.25
CA THR A 346 31.39 -3.23 -4.16
C THR A 346 30.64 -3.16 -2.82
N ALA A 347 29.35 -3.31 -2.89
CA ALA A 347 28.47 -3.36 -1.74
C ALA A 347 27.96 -4.80 -1.56
N ILE A 348 28.20 -5.39 -0.38
CA ILE A 348 27.93 -6.80 -0.13
C ILE A 348 27.07 -6.90 1.12
N VAL A 349 25.92 -7.54 1.02
CA VAL A 349 25.00 -7.75 2.16
C VAL A 349 25.30 -9.10 2.81
N VAL A 350 25.54 -9.07 4.11
CA VAL A 350 25.80 -10.25 4.96
C VAL A 350 24.89 -10.21 6.18
N ASP A 351 24.87 -11.27 6.99
CA ASP A 351 24.21 -11.25 8.28
C ASP A 351 24.94 -10.30 9.25
N GLU A 352 24.20 -9.54 10.04
CA GLU A 352 24.76 -8.51 10.92
C GLU A 352 25.75 -9.10 11.94
N GLU A 353 25.47 -10.32 12.42
CA GLU A 353 26.35 -11.06 13.34
C GLU A 353 27.71 -11.40 12.70
N GLU A 354 27.75 -11.52 11.38
CA GLU A 354 28.97 -11.86 10.62
C GLU A 354 29.75 -10.63 10.13
N ALA A 355 29.15 -9.42 10.25
CA ALA A 355 29.67 -8.22 9.62
C ALA A 355 31.08 -7.84 10.09
N ASP A 356 31.39 -7.94 11.36
CA ASP A 356 32.72 -7.60 11.90
C ASP A 356 33.77 -8.60 11.40
N ARG A 357 33.46 -9.89 11.39
CA ARG A 357 34.29 -10.96 10.85
C ARG A 357 34.56 -10.79 9.34
N ALA A 358 33.52 -10.38 8.60
CA ALA A 358 33.64 -10.06 7.18
C ALA A 358 34.59 -8.89 6.93
N VAL A 359 34.47 -7.80 7.69
CA VAL A 359 35.36 -6.63 7.58
C VAL A 359 36.79 -7.01 7.93
N GLU A 360 37.02 -7.75 9.02
CA GLU A 360 38.35 -8.21 9.43
C GLU A 360 39.02 -9.07 8.35
N ALA A 361 38.30 -10.02 7.77
CA ALA A 361 38.81 -10.88 6.70
C ALA A 361 39.21 -10.06 5.45
N LEU A 362 38.42 -9.08 5.07
CA LEU A 362 38.72 -8.19 3.95
C LEU A 362 39.90 -7.26 4.26
N VAL A 363 39.98 -6.70 5.45
CA VAL A 363 41.10 -5.83 5.86
C VAL A 363 42.40 -6.63 5.86
N GLN A 364 42.40 -7.86 6.32
CA GLN A 364 43.56 -8.75 6.29
C GLN A 364 43.99 -9.07 4.85
N GLU A 365 43.07 -9.49 3.98
CA GLU A 365 43.35 -9.85 2.58
C GLU A 365 43.85 -8.65 1.78
N PHE A 366 43.25 -7.46 1.97
CA PHE A 366 43.54 -6.25 1.24
C PHE A 366 44.48 -5.27 1.98
N HIS A 367 45.21 -5.72 3.00
CA HIS A 367 46.11 -4.87 3.79
C HIS A 367 47.09 -4.05 2.92
N HIS A 368 47.76 -4.70 1.97
CA HIS A 368 48.71 -4.02 1.07
C HIS A 368 47.98 -3.03 0.15
N ASP A 369 46.77 -3.35 -0.33
CA ASP A 369 46.01 -2.47 -1.20
C ASP A 369 45.50 -1.22 -0.43
N LEU A 370 45.23 -1.39 0.88
CA LEU A 370 44.90 -0.28 1.78
C LEU A 370 46.11 0.64 2.03
N GLU A 371 47.31 0.06 2.28
CA GLU A 371 48.53 0.85 2.46
C GLU A 371 48.93 1.62 1.21
N THR A 372 48.73 1.04 0.02
CA THR A 372 49.05 1.68 -1.24
C THR A 372 47.96 2.61 -1.78
N GLY A 373 46.82 2.67 -1.07
CA GLY A 373 45.67 3.54 -1.41
C GLY A 373 44.90 3.06 -2.65
N HIS A 374 45.10 1.82 -3.09
CA HIS A 374 44.24 1.17 -4.09
C HIS A 374 42.86 0.85 -3.56
N VAL A 375 42.80 0.29 -2.36
CA VAL A 375 41.57 0.20 -1.55
C VAL A 375 41.59 1.39 -0.58
N THR A 376 40.50 2.13 -0.53
CA THR A 376 40.42 3.37 0.27
C THR A 376 39.73 3.16 1.60
N LYS A 377 38.71 2.29 1.61
CA LYS A 377 37.90 2.06 2.83
C LYS A 377 37.19 0.72 2.78
N ILE A 378 37.14 0.05 3.92
CA ILE A 378 36.33 -1.15 4.16
C ILE A 378 35.62 -0.94 5.49
N TYR A 379 34.30 -1.00 5.47
CA TYR A 379 33.47 -0.83 6.69
C TYR A 379 32.12 -1.48 6.53
N ALA A 380 31.44 -1.73 7.65
CA ALA A 380 30.09 -2.25 7.71
C ALA A 380 29.09 -1.17 8.13
N GLU A 381 27.95 -1.13 7.49
CA GLU A 381 26.74 -0.42 7.92
C GLU A 381 25.74 -1.46 8.43
N LYS A 382 25.42 -1.43 9.72
CA LYS A 382 24.56 -2.39 10.43
C LYS A 382 23.13 -1.84 10.58
N GLY A 383 22.21 -2.67 11.08
CA GLY A 383 20.81 -2.29 11.33
C GLY A 383 20.01 -2.20 10.04
N LEU A 384 20.22 -3.11 9.12
CA LEU A 384 19.59 -3.13 7.81
C LEU A 384 18.69 -4.37 7.64
N ALA A 385 17.73 -4.25 6.73
CA ALA A 385 16.86 -5.34 6.33
C ALA A 385 16.72 -5.40 4.81
N VAL A 386 16.60 -6.61 4.28
CA VAL A 386 16.26 -6.85 2.88
C VAL A 386 14.75 -7.01 2.78
N VAL A 387 14.11 -6.27 1.90
CA VAL A 387 12.72 -6.46 1.47
C VAL A 387 12.75 -7.03 0.06
N ALA A 388 12.23 -8.23 -0.12
CA ALA A 388 12.15 -8.91 -1.41
C ALA A 388 10.73 -8.87 -1.97
N ILE A 389 10.61 -8.53 -3.24
CA ILE A 389 9.37 -8.54 -4.02
C ILE A 389 9.50 -9.67 -5.03
N ILE A 390 8.75 -10.75 -4.82
CA ILE A 390 8.79 -11.97 -5.64
C ILE A 390 7.68 -11.90 -6.69
N GLY A 391 7.98 -12.36 -7.91
CA GLY A 391 7.03 -12.37 -9.03
C GLY A 391 6.77 -11.00 -9.65
N LEU A 392 7.67 -10.03 -9.45
CA LEU A 392 7.54 -8.70 -10.03
C LEU A 392 8.08 -8.69 -11.47
N ASN A 393 7.25 -8.29 -12.43
CA ASN A 393 7.70 -8.05 -13.79
C ASN A 393 8.59 -6.78 -13.83
N LEU A 394 9.71 -6.83 -14.53
CA LEU A 394 10.62 -5.69 -14.73
C LEU A 394 9.93 -4.43 -15.30
N LEU A 395 8.87 -4.60 -16.07
CA LEU A 395 8.07 -3.48 -16.59
C LEU A 395 7.28 -2.72 -15.51
N GLU A 396 7.11 -3.33 -14.34
CA GLU A 396 6.39 -2.76 -13.20
C GLU A 396 7.32 -2.33 -12.05
N PHE A 397 8.64 -2.39 -12.28
CA PHE A 397 9.68 -2.06 -11.30
C PHE A 397 9.52 -0.67 -10.68
N ASP A 398 9.07 0.28 -11.45
CA ASP A 398 8.95 1.67 -11.05
C ASP A 398 7.82 1.91 -10.02
N ARG A 399 6.78 1.08 -9.99
CA ARG A 399 5.64 1.21 -9.08
C ARG A 399 6.05 1.12 -7.60
N PRO A 400 6.66 0.03 -7.10
CA PRO A 400 7.09 -0.08 -5.72
C PRO A 400 8.15 0.97 -5.35
N TYR A 401 9.06 1.30 -6.27
CA TYR A 401 10.07 2.33 -6.03
C TYR A 401 9.46 3.71 -5.85
N ARG A 402 8.54 4.13 -6.74
CA ARG A 402 7.82 5.42 -6.60
C ARG A 402 7.00 5.47 -5.32
N ALA A 403 6.35 4.37 -4.93
CA ALA A 403 5.60 4.30 -3.69
C ALA A 403 6.49 4.52 -2.46
N LEU A 404 7.67 3.91 -2.43
CA LEU A 404 8.67 4.14 -1.38
C LEU A 404 9.12 5.60 -1.32
N VAL A 405 9.51 6.18 -2.46
CA VAL A 405 9.98 7.58 -2.52
C VAL A 405 8.88 8.56 -2.08
N ARG A 406 7.63 8.36 -2.51
CA ARG A 406 6.48 9.15 -2.04
C ARG A 406 6.32 9.12 -0.52
N ASN A 407 6.66 7.99 0.09
CA ASN A 407 6.59 7.78 1.54
C ASN A 407 7.89 8.13 2.27
N ARG A 408 8.84 8.80 1.59
CA ARG A 408 10.13 9.23 2.13
C ARG A 408 11.02 8.06 2.58
N ILE A 409 10.84 6.88 1.97
CA ILE A 409 11.70 5.71 2.14
C ILE A 409 12.64 5.67 0.94
N LEU A 410 13.94 5.77 1.19
CA LEU A 410 14.95 5.68 0.16
C LEU A 410 15.74 4.38 0.34
N PRO A 411 15.55 3.39 -0.54
CA PRO A 411 16.33 2.16 -0.49
C PRO A 411 17.82 2.46 -0.61
N ILE A 412 18.63 1.86 0.27
CA ILE A 412 20.09 2.02 0.31
C ILE A 412 20.71 1.28 -0.89
N LEU A 413 20.13 0.12 -1.24
CA LEU A 413 20.59 -0.72 -2.34
C LEU A 413 19.39 -1.36 -3.02
N LEU A 414 19.51 -1.55 -4.34
CA LEU A 414 18.55 -2.24 -5.19
C LEU A 414 19.30 -3.37 -5.90
N SER A 415 18.76 -4.57 -5.86
CA SER A 415 19.27 -5.73 -6.63
C SER A 415 18.09 -6.44 -7.28
N ASN A 416 18.27 -6.87 -8.51
CA ASN A 416 17.24 -7.55 -9.29
C ASN A 416 17.76 -8.88 -9.81
N SER A 417 17.01 -9.95 -9.55
CA SER A 417 17.23 -11.28 -10.15
C SER A 417 16.30 -11.46 -11.34
N VAL A 418 16.87 -11.37 -12.54
CA VAL A 418 16.09 -11.49 -13.78
C VAL A 418 15.49 -12.88 -13.99
N PRO A 419 16.20 -14.00 -13.69
CA PRO A 419 15.65 -15.33 -13.86
C PRO A 419 14.45 -15.62 -12.94
N GLU A 420 14.48 -15.06 -11.73
CA GLU A 420 13.49 -15.33 -10.69
C GLU A 420 12.40 -14.26 -10.59
N ASN A 421 12.46 -13.18 -11.38
CA ASN A 421 11.56 -12.03 -11.27
C ASN A 421 11.47 -11.46 -9.84
N THR A 422 12.60 -11.41 -9.12
CA THR A 422 12.68 -10.96 -7.74
C THR A 422 13.45 -9.64 -7.64
N LEU A 423 12.82 -8.64 -7.01
CA LEU A 423 13.45 -7.38 -6.68
C LEU A 423 13.76 -7.32 -5.19
N CYS A 424 15.02 -7.11 -4.86
CA CYS A 424 15.49 -6.93 -3.49
C CYS A 424 15.83 -5.47 -3.22
N LEU A 425 15.32 -4.95 -2.12
CA LEU A 425 15.52 -3.59 -1.62
C LEU A 425 16.19 -3.67 -0.26
N LEU A 426 17.28 -2.94 -0.05
CA LEU A 426 17.90 -2.81 1.27
C LEU A 426 17.38 -1.52 1.91
N VAL A 427 16.79 -1.64 3.09
CA VAL A 427 16.23 -0.54 3.87
C VAL A 427 16.74 -0.62 5.32
N ARG A 428 16.49 0.39 6.15
CA ARG A 428 16.80 0.33 7.57
C ARG A 428 15.90 -0.68 8.28
N ASP A 429 16.47 -1.44 9.21
CA ASP A 429 15.73 -2.45 10.00
C ASP A 429 15.12 -1.84 11.25
N ASP A 430 14.20 -0.92 11.05
CA ASP A 430 13.41 -0.24 12.07
C ASP A 430 11.96 -0.10 11.58
N GLU A 431 11.27 0.96 11.99
CA GLU A 431 9.93 1.29 11.50
C GLU A 431 9.87 1.45 9.96
N GLU A 432 11.00 1.74 9.31
CA GLU A 432 11.11 1.91 7.87
C GLU A 432 10.86 0.60 7.12
N ARG A 433 11.35 -0.56 7.62
CA ARG A 433 11.10 -1.89 7.05
C ARG A 433 9.60 -2.22 7.04
N GLU A 434 8.93 -2.06 8.18
CA GLU A 434 7.50 -2.34 8.27
C GLU A 434 6.68 -1.41 7.39
N LYS A 435 7.05 -0.14 7.36
CA LYS A 435 6.43 0.86 6.50
C LYS A 435 6.63 0.52 5.02
N ALA A 436 7.85 0.10 4.63
CA ALA A 436 8.16 -0.32 3.27
C ALA A 436 7.28 -1.50 2.83
N LEU A 437 7.14 -2.54 3.68
CA LEU A 437 6.27 -3.68 3.39
C LEU A 437 4.82 -3.28 3.18
N LYS A 438 4.27 -2.42 4.04
CA LYS A 438 2.88 -1.92 3.94
C LYS A 438 2.66 -1.12 2.65
N VAL A 439 3.59 -0.22 2.34
CA VAL A 439 3.52 0.66 1.16
C VAL A 439 3.62 -0.15 -0.13
N ILE A 440 4.61 -1.04 -0.23
CA ILE A 440 4.79 -1.89 -1.42
C ILE A 440 3.59 -2.84 -1.59
N HIS A 441 3.09 -3.44 -0.50
CA HIS A 441 1.93 -4.33 -0.56
C HIS A 441 0.69 -3.59 -1.05
N GLY A 442 0.43 -2.38 -0.54
CA GLY A 442 -0.68 -1.54 -0.98
C GLY A 442 -0.62 -1.20 -2.48
N GLU A 443 0.59 -1.03 -3.01
CA GLU A 443 0.81 -0.69 -4.41
C GLU A 443 0.67 -1.90 -5.36
N LEU A 444 1.17 -3.07 -4.95
CA LEU A 444 1.25 -4.26 -5.82
C LEU A 444 -0.02 -5.12 -5.84
N PHE A 445 -0.74 -5.18 -4.74
CA PHE A 445 -1.93 -6.01 -4.62
C PHE A 445 -3.17 -5.16 -4.85
N GLU A 446 -3.46 -4.86 -6.12
CA GLU A 446 -4.61 -4.10 -6.62
C GLU A 446 -5.69 -3.83 -5.57
N ARG A 447 -5.41 -2.84 -4.71
CA ARG A 447 -6.45 -2.20 -3.92
C ARG A 447 -6.99 -1.06 -4.73
N PRO A 448 -8.26 -0.75 -4.56
CA PRO A 448 -8.76 0.51 -5.06
C PRO A 448 -7.82 1.60 -4.59
N LYS A 449 -7.37 2.41 -5.53
CA LYS A 449 -6.52 3.58 -5.29
C LYS A 449 -7.18 4.44 -4.22
N ARG A 450 -6.58 4.51 -3.04
CA ARG A 450 -7.12 5.26 -1.92
C ARG A 450 -6.82 6.73 -2.08
N ILE A 451 -7.86 7.52 -2.08
CA ILE A 451 -7.79 8.99 -2.10
C ILE A 451 -8.40 9.50 -0.81
N HIS A 452 -7.65 10.26 -0.05
CA HIS A 452 -8.06 10.75 1.25
C HIS A 452 -8.50 12.23 1.16
N LEU A 453 -9.76 12.48 1.44
CA LEU A 453 -10.39 13.80 1.30
C LEU A 453 -10.53 14.47 2.67
N ALA A 454 -10.02 15.69 2.79
CA ALA A 454 -10.33 16.61 3.89
C ALA A 454 -11.35 17.65 3.39
N VAL A 455 -12.59 17.55 3.81
CA VAL A 455 -13.69 18.41 3.36
C VAL A 455 -13.93 19.52 4.39
N ILE A 456 -13.71 20.77 4.00
CA ILE A 456 -13.99 21.94 4.80
C ILE A 456 -15.22 22.65 4.25
N GLY A 457 -16.23 22.84 5.11
CA GLY A 457 -17.52 23.39 4.73
C GLY A 457 -18.51 22.32 4.27
N HIS A 458 -19.53 22.09 5.09
CA HIS A 458 -20.60 21.12 4.86
C HIS A 458 -21.98 21.77 4.65
N GLY A 459 -21.99 23.03 4.25
CA GLY A 459 -23.21 23.72 3.84
C GLY A 459 -23.88 23.08 2.63
N THR A 460 -24.70 23.84 1.90
CA THR A 460 -25.52 23.31 0.79
C THR A 460 -24.69 22.55 -0.27
N VAL A 461 -23.56 23.08 -0.70
CA VAL A 461 -22.67 22.43 -1.71
C VAL A 461 -21.89 21.30 -1.07
N GLY A 462 -21.23 21.54 0.08
CA GLY A 462 -20.38 20.55 0.72
C GLY A 462 -21.15 19.32 1.22
N GLY A 463 -22.35 19.52 1.79
CA GLY A 463 -23.23 18.42 2.19
C GLY A 463 -23.68 17.55 1.00
N ALA A 464 -24.05 18.21 -0.14
CA ALA A 464 -24.37 17.50 -1.38
C ALA A 464 -23.16 16.72 -1.92
N PHE A 465 -21.96 17.30 -1.85
CA PHE A 465 -20.70 16.64 -2.25
C PHE A 465 -20.40 15.40 -1.41
N ILE A 466 -20.46 15.51 -0.07
CA ILE A 466 -20.25 14.39 0.84
C ILE A 466 -21.23 13.25 0.53
N GLY A 467 -22.52 13.59 0.35
CA GLY A 467 -23.55 12.61 -0.02
C GLY A 467 -23.26 11.90 -1.34
N GLN A 468 -22.79 12.64 -2.38
CA GLN A 468 -22.41 12.07 -3.66
C GLN A 468 -21.21 11.12 -3.55
N ILE A 469 -20.18 11.45 -2.75
CA ILE A 469 -19.04 10.59 -2.53
C ILE A 469 -19.46 9.28 -1.86
N ILE A 470 -20.22 9.35 -0.77
CA ILE A 470 -20.69 8.17 -0.03
C ILE A 470 -21.52 7.26 -0.95
N GLN A 471 -22.43 7.83 -1.72
CA GLN A 471 -23.30 7.08 -2.62
C GLN A 471 -22.57 6.41 -3.78
N GLN A 472 -21.51 7.06 -4.32
CA GLN A 472 -20.79 6.56 -5.50
C GLN A 472 -19.59 5.71 -5.17
N ARG A 473 -19.17 5.62 -3.90
CA ARG A 473 -17.93 4.99 -3.47
C ARG A 473 -17.79 3.55 -3.95
N GLU A 474 -18.80 2.71 -3.72
CA GLU A 474 -18.77 1.30 -4.12
C GLU A 474 -18.68 1.13 -5.65
N LEU A 475 -19.40 1.97 -6.38
CA LEU A 475 -19.36 1.97 -7.86
C LEU A 475 -17.98 2.37 -8.38
N LEU A 476 -17.35 3.38 -7.77
CA LEU A 476 -15.99 3.81 -8.14
C LEU A 476 -14.95 2.73 -7.82
N ILE A 477 -15.09 2.04 -6.71
CA ILE A 477 -14.26 0.88 -6.38
C ILE A 477 -14.39 -0.19 -7.46
N ALA A 478 -15.63 -0.56 -7.79
CA ALA A 478 -15.89 -1.65 -8.73
C ALA A 478 -15.50 -1.33 -10.18
N GLN A 479 -15.73 -0.07 -10.66
CA GLN A 479 -15.56 0.29 -12.06
C GLN A 479 -14.25 0.99 -12.38
N LYS A 480 -13.69 1.73 -11.41
CA LYS A 480 -12.52 2.60 -11.63
C LYS A 480 -11.34 2.24 -10.73
N ASN A 481 -11.50 1.28 -9.86
CA ASN A 481 -10.48 0.92 -8.87
C ASN A 481 -10.04 2.12 -7.99
N ILE A 482 -10.99 3.04 -7.66
CA ILE A 482 -10.76 4.24 -6.85
C ILE A 482 -11.61 4.16 -5.58
N ASP A 483 -10.99 4.28 -4.41
CA ASP A 483 -11.64 4.35 -3.09
C ASP A 483 -11.49 5.76 -2.51
N LEU A 484 -12.53 6.57 -2.62
CA LEU A 484 -12.58 7.91 -2.05
C LEU A 484 -12.97 7.84 -0.56
N ARG A 485 -12.09 8.28 0.32
CA ARG A 485 -12.28 8.28 1.77
C ARG A 485 -12.28 9.68 2.33
N ILE A 486 -13.36 10.11 2.90
CA ILE A 486 -13.43 11.41 3.59
C ILE A 486 -12.87 11.23 5.01
N PHE A 487 -11.58 11.50 5.20
CA PHE A 487 -10.92 11.32 6.49
C PHE A 487 -11.12 12.49 7.46
N ALA A 488 -11.48 13.66 6.93
CA ALA A 488 -11.76 14.83 7.73
C ALA A 488 -12.98 15.58 7.18
N ILE A 489 -13.91 15.96 8.07
CA ILE A 489 -14.99 16.89 7.77
C ILE A 489 -14.94 18.01 8.82
N ALA A 490 -14.92 19.27 8.37
CA ALA A 490 -14.81 20.40 9.27
C ALA A 490 -15.71 21.58 8.94
N ASP A 491 -16.09 22.31 9.97
CA ASP A 491 -16.63 23.67 9.88
C ASP A 491 -15.86 24.63 10.83
N SER A 492 -16.43 25.79 11.15
CA SER A 492 -15.79 26.77 12.04
C SER A 492 -15.73 26.34 13.52
N ARG A 493 -16.42 25.26 13.93
CA ARG A 493 -16.60 24.85 15.32
C ARG A 493 -16.40 23.36 15.57
N HIS A 494 -16.37 22.54 14.50
CA HIS A 494 -16.31 21.09 14.61
C HIS A 494 -15.25 20.53 13.65
N LEU A 495 -14.66 19.40 14.04
CA LEU A 495 -13.72 18.62 13.22
C LEU A 495 -13.94 17.14 13.50
N LEU A 496 -14.52 16.44 12.55
CA LEU A 496 -14.63 14.98 12.53
C LEU A 496 -13.40 14.40 11.82
N LEU A 497 -12.70 13.46 12.47
CA LEU A 497 -11.56 12.74 11.91
C LEU A 497 -11.84 11.23 11.91
N SER A 498 -11.72 10.58 10.74
CA SER A 498 -11.99 9.14 10.57
C SER A 498 -10.96 8.50 9.62
N PRO A 499 -10.12 7.59 10.10
CA PRO A 499 -9.09 6.97 9.24
C PRO A 499 -9.68 6.01 8.21
N SER A 500 -10.85 5.44 8.48
CA SER A 500 -11.58 4.54 7.56
C SER A 500 -12.47 5.29 6.55
N GLY A 501 -12.62 6.60 6.73
CA GLY A 501 -13.54 7.46 6.01
C GLY A 501 -14.89 7.64 6.72
N ALA A 502 -15.48 8.82 6.58
CA ALA A 502 -16.78 9.15 7.14
C ALA A 502 -17.89 8.33 6.47
N GLY A 503 -18.85 7.86 7.27
CA GLY A 503 -20.02 7.08 6.84
C GLY A 503 -21.26 7.94 6.61
N ALA A 504 -22.42 7.28 6.46
CA ALA A 504 -23.72 7.95 6.25
C ALA A 504 -24.13 8.84 7.44
N ASP A 505 -23.69 8.51 8.65
CA ASP A 505 -24.04 9.22 9.89
C ASP A 505 -23.10 10.39 10.19
N TRP A 506 -22.25 10.79 9.23
CA TRP A 506 -21.21 11.81 9.39
C TRP A 506 -21.71 13.12 10.02
N ALA A 507 -22.93 13.55 9.71
CA ALA A 507 -23.47 14.80 10.23
C ALA A 507 -23.67 14.74 11.75
N THR A 508 -24.23 13.62 12.24
CA THR A 508 -24.43 13.40 13.68
C THR A 508 -23.09 13.22 14.42
N GLU A 509 -22.11 12.57 13.76
CA GLU A 509 -20.77 12.41 14.32
C GLU A 509 -20.03 13.75 14.39
N LEU A 510 -20.16 14.60 13.38
CA LEU A 510 -19.56 15.93 13.34
C LEU A 510 -20.09 16.83 14.47
N GLU A 511 -21.41 16.84 14.71
CA GLU A 511 -22.01 17.61 15.81
C GLU A 511 -21.45 17.22 17.20
N ARG A 512 -20.99 15.98 17.35
CA ARG A 512 -20.39 15.44 18.58
C ARG A 512 -18.86 15.66 18.66
N ALA A 513 -18.26 16.30 17.67
CA ALA A 513 -16.83 16.52 17.56
C ALA A 513 -16.46 18.02 17.60
N PRO A 514 -16.71 18.75 18.71
CA PRO A 514 -16.37 20.16 18.82
C PRO A 514 -14.85 20.35 18.72
N PHE A 515 -14.46 21.39 18.00
CA PHE A 515 -13.04 21.69 17.77
C PHE A 515 -12.77 23.17 17.99
N SER A 516 -11.63 23.47 18.62
CA SER A 516 -11.06 24.82 18.75
C SER A 516 -9.54 24.74 18.58
N GLY A 517 -8.99 25.50 17.68
CA GLY A 517 -7.56 25.51 17.39
C GLY A 517 -7.24 25.78 15.92
N ASP A 518 -5.98 25.55 15.54
CA ASP A 518 -5.54 25.65 14.14
C ASP A 518 -6.05 24.43 13.37
N LEU A 519 -7.09 24.66 12.55
CA LEU A 519 -7.71 23.62 11.75
C LEU A 519 -6.74 22.99 10.72
N ALA A 520 -5.90 23.82 10.11
CA ALA A 520 -4.93 23.34 9.12
C ALA A 520 -3.90 22.43 9.80
N GLU A 521 -3.37 22.84 10.95
CA GLU A 521 -2.43 22.00 11.71
C GLU A 521 -3.06 20.66 12.12
N ALA A 522 -4.29 20.68 12.61
CA ALA A 522 -4.97 19.46 13.06
C ALA A 522 -5.17 18.45 11.92
N ILE A 523 -5.62 18.91 10.74
CA ILE A 523 -5.83 18.05 9.57
C ILE A 523 -4.49 17.51 9.03
N ILE A 524 -3.48 18.37 8.91
CA ILE A 524 -2.16 18.00 8.40
C ILE A 524 -1.50 16.98 9.32
N SER A 525 -1.41 17.28 10.61
CA SER A 525 -0.79 16.39 11.61
C SER A 525 -1.51 15.05 11.72
N TYR A 526 -2.85 15.03 11.54
CA TYR A 526 -3.60 13.79 11.52
C TYR A 526 -3.25 12.95 10.28
N GLY A 527 -3.25 13.54 9.10
CA GLY A 527 -2.88 12.87 7.85
C GLY A 527 -1.49 12.24 7.93
N GLN A 528 -0.52 12.98 8.47
CA GLN A 528 0.86 12.51 8.65
C GLN A 528 0.95 11.35 9.64
N ARG A 529 0.32 11.45 10.82
CA ARG A 529 0.30 10.38 11.85
C ARG A 529 -0.35 9.09 11.35
N GLN A 530 -1.39 9.20 10.54
CA GLN A 530 -2.07 8.05 9.95
C GLN A 530 -1.41 7.55 8.66
N ALA A 531 -0.31 8.17 8.22
CA ALA A 531 0.39 7.89 6.96
C ALA A 531 -0.58 7.83 5.76
N LEU A 532 -1.50 8.82 5.69
CA LEU A 532 -2.49 8.90 4.61
C LEU A 532 -1.82 9.34 3.32
N GLU A 533 -2.18 8.67 2.22
CA GLU A 533 -1.66 8.94 0.89
C GLU A 533 -2.70 9.67 0.03
N ASN A 534 -2.25 10.33 -1.05
CA ASN A 534 -3.12 10.99 -2.01
C ASN A 534 -4.14 11.91 -1.34
N MET A 535 -3.66 12.81 -0.50
CA MET A 535 -4.51 13.71 0.27
C MET A 535 -4.99 14.88 -0.58
N ILE A 536 -6.29 15.13 -0.58
CA ILE A 536 -6.93 16.26 -1.26
C ILE A 536 -7.69 17.10 -0.21
N LEU A 537 -7.38 18.38 -0.16
CA LEU A 537 -8.22 19.37 0.52
C LEU A 537 -9.39 19.74 -0.39
N VAL A 538 -10.61 19.62 0.09
CA VAL A 538 -11.81 20.06 -0.61
C VAL A 538 -12.44 21.23 0.17
N ASP A 539 -12.31 22.45 -0.35
CA ASP A 539 -12.87 23.65 0.28
C ASP A 539 -14.19 24.08 -0.38
N ASN A 540 -15.28 23.84 0.31
CA ASN A 540 -16.63 24.26 -0.07
C ASN A 540 -17.13 25.44 0.79
N THR A 541 -16.23 26.26 1.33
CA THR A 541 -16.56 27.45 2.10
C THR A 541 -16.52 28.73 1.25
N SER A 542 -16.90 29.85 1.83
CA SER A 542 -16.63 31.19 1.30
C SER A 542 -15.55 31.93 2.11
N SER A 543 -14.85 31.21 2.98
CA SER A 543 -13.89 31.79 3.94
C SER A 543 -12.59 32.20 3.27
N PRO A 544 -12.15 33.47 3.40
CA PRO A 544 -10.83 33.89 2.95
C PRO A 544 -9.69 33.26 3.79
N VAL A 545 -9.97 32.94 5.07
CA VAL A 545 -8.98 32.32 5.97
C VAL A 545 -8.61 30.91 5.51
N ILE A 546 -9.59 30.10 5.11
CA ILE A 546 -9.28 28.76 4.59
C ILE A 546 -8.47 28.87 3.29
N ALA A 547 -8.86 29.76 2.39
CA ALA A 547 -8.16 29.99 1.13
C ALA A 547 -6.69 30.45 1.34
N SER A 548 -6.40 31.24 2.37
CA SER A 548 -5.03 31.69 2.68
C SER A 548 -4.10 30.57 3.15
N HIS A 549 -4.63 29.43 3.60
CA HIS A 549 -3.84 28.28 4.02
C HIS A 549 -3.54 27.28 2.88
N TYR A 550 -4.00 27.51 1.66
CA TYR A 550 -3.79 26.55 0.54
C TYR A 550 -2.30 26.28 0.28
N ALA A 551 -1.45 27.30 0.33
CA ALA A 551 -0.01 27.13 0.16
C ALA A 551 0.60 26.24 1.25
N ARG A 552 0.12 26.33 2.49
CA ARG A 552 0.54 25.48 3.60
C ARG A 552 0.12 24.01 3.36
N TYR A 553 -1.12 23.77 2.97
CA TYR A 553 -1.59 22.42 2.62
C TYR A 553 -0.79 21.82 1.46
N ALA A 554 -0.52 22.62 0.42
CA ALA A 554 0.27 22.16 -0.72
C ALA A 554 1.70 21.78 -0.32
N ALA A 555 2.34 22.56 0.55
CA ALA A 555 3.67 22.26 1.07
C ALA A 555 3.72 20.96 1.88
N GLU A 556 2.62 20.58 2.53
CA GLU A 556 2.47 19.36 3.32
C GLU A 556 1.87 18.17 2.54
N GLY A 557 1.81 18.29 1.21
CA GLY A 557 1.51 17.18 0.33
C GLY A 557 0.06 17.02 -0.09
N PHE A 558 -0.79 18.02 0.15
CA PHE A 558 -2.18 18.03 -0.32
C PHE A 558 -2.30 18.60 -1.73
N ASP A 559 -3.10 17.97 -2.55
CA ASP A 559 -3.73 18.62 -3.69
C ASP A 559 -4.99 19.36 -3.24
N ILE A 560 -5.48 20.30 -4.04
CA ILE A 560 -6.57 21.19 -3.62
C ILE A 560 -7.69 21.15 -4.67
N VAL A 561 -8.92 21.03 -4.20
CA VAL A 561 -10.14 21.22 -4.99
C VAL A 561 -10.99 22.23 -4.26
N SER A 562 -11.53 23.23 -4.99
CA SER A 562 -12.26 24.28 -4.30
C SER A 562 -13.40 24.89 -5.12
N SER A 563 -14.56 25.03 -4.51
CA SER A 563 -15.62 25.94 -4.95
C SER A 563 -15.45 27.37 -4.42
N ASN A 564 -14.51 27.58 -3.49
CA ASN A 564 -14.21 28.89 -2.92
C ASN A 564 -13.36 29.73 -3.87
N LYS A 565 -13.90 30.85 -4.30
CA LYS A 565 -13.25 31.76 -5.27
C LYS A 565 -12.13 32.61 -4.66
N LYS A 566 -12.02 32.68 -3.31
CA LYS A 566 -11.17 33.67 -2.61
C LYS A 566 -9.70 33.60 -2.99
N ALA A 567 -9.14 32.40 -3.19
CA ALA A 567 -7.75 32.24 -3.62
C ALA A 567 -7.51 32.76 -5.04
N ASN A 568 -8.50 32.61 -5.95
CA ASN A 568 -8.38 32.99 -7.35
C ASN A 568 -8.68 34.47 -7.61
N ILE A 569 -9.29 35.19 -6.65
CA ILE A 569 -9.54 36.64 -6.70
C ILE A 569 -8.67 37.42 -5.69
N ALA A 570 -7.74 36.76 -4.99
CA ALA A 570 -6.79 37.42 -4.12
C ALA A 570 -5.87 38.39 -4.91
N PRO A 571 -5.18 39.33 -4.24
CA PRO A 571 -4.15 40.16 -4.90
C PRO A 571 -3.22 39.27 -5.74
N TYR A 572 -2.79 39.78 -6.88
CA TYR A 572 -2.02 38.96 -7.85
C TYR A 572 -0.73 38.39 -7.24
N ALA A 573 -0.12 39.10 -6.31
CA ALA A 573 1.05 38.57 -5.58
C ALA A 573 0.75 37.29 -4.79
N ASP A 574 -0.39 37.24 -4.08
CA ASP A 574 -0.81 36.08 -3.32
C ASP A 574 -1.26 34.92 -4.24
N TYR A 575 -1.94 35.28 -5.34
CA TYR A 575 -2.31 34.33 -6.38
C TYR A 575 -1.08 33.63 -6.99
N SER A 576 -0.05 34.42 -7.39
CA SER A 576 1.21 33.90 -7.93
C SER A 576 1.96 33.07 -6.91
N TYR A 577 2.07 33.53 -5.67
CA TYR A 577 2.72 32.78 -4.59
C TYR A 577 2.13 31.39 -4.41
N LEU A 578 0.80 31.28 -4.45
CA LEU A 578 0.12 29.99 -4.37
C LEU A 578 0.48 29.10 -5.57
N ARG A 579 0.47 29.62 -6.80
CA ARG A 579 0.83 28.88 -8.02
C ARG A 579 2.28 28.37 -7.97
N ASP A 580 3.21 29.22 -7.58
CA ASP A 580 4.63 28.90 -7.42
C ASP A 580 4.83 27.81 -6.35
N THR A 581 4.07 27.87 -5.25
CA THR A 581 4.14 26.88 -4.19
C THR A 581 3.61 25.54 -4.67
N LEU A 582 2.48 25.50 -5.36
CA LEU A 582 1.91 24.29 -5.96
C LEU A 582 2.91 23.63 -6.94
N GLN A 583 3.50 24.43 -7.84
CA GLN A 583 4.49 23.95 -8.79
C GLN A 583 5.73 23.37 -8.10
N ARG A 584 6.27 24.09 -7.11
CA ARG A 584 7.46 23.67 -6.33
C ARG A 584 7.24 22.34 -5.62
N HIS A 585 6.04 22.12 -5.08
CA HIS A 585 5.69 20.92 -4.35
C HIS A 585 5.01 19.85 -5.23
N ARG A 586 4.91 20.09 -6.55
CA ARG A 586 4.25 19.21 -7.52
C ARG A 586 2.83 18.86 -7.09
N ARG A 587 2.07 19.87 -6.67
CA ARG A 587 0.66 19.72 -6.27
C ARG A 587 -0.23 20.48 -7.23
N SER A 588 -1.47 20.01 -7.31
CA SER A 588 -2.48 20.54 -8.22
C SER A 588 -3.54 21.34 -7.46
N TYR A 589 -4.07 22.37 -8.09
CA TYR A 589 -5.25 23.09 -7.63
C TYR A 589 -6.31 23.10 -8.71
N ARG A 590 -7.48 22.53 -8.43
CA ARG A 590 -8.64 22.42 -9.30
C ARG A 590 -9.79 23.26 -8.75
N TYR A 591 -10.46 24.00 -9.60
CA TYR A 591 -11.51 24.97 -9.23
C TYR A 591 -12.49 25.24 -10.35
N GLU A 592 -12.87 24.23 -11.13
CA GLU A 592 -13.81 24.34 -12.27
C GLU A 592 -15.08 25.06 -11.85
N THR A 593 -15.56 24.80 -10.63
CA THR A 593 -16.80 25.35 -10.11
C THR A 593 -16.75 26.82 -9.70
N ASN A 594 -15.59 27.46 -9.82
CA ASN A 594 -15.48 28.90 -9.57
C ASN A 594 -16.22 29.73 -10.62
N VAL A 595 -16.33 29.21 -11.86
CA VAL A 595 -17.08 29.86 -12.94
C VAL A 595 -17.95 28.84 -13.67
N GLY A 596 -19.25 29.08 -13.76
CA GLY A 596 -20.20 28.22 -14.50
C GLY A 596 -20.71 27.01 -13.71
N ALA A 597 -20.61 26.99 -12.39
CA ALA A 597 -21.00 25.85 -11.55
C ALA A 597 -20.32 24.53 -11.94
N GLY A 598 -21.03 23.59 -12.52
CA GLY A 598 -20.46 22.31 -12.97
C GLY A 598 -20.10 22.24 -14.46
N LEU A 599 -20.19 23.36 -15.17
CA LEU A 599 -19.85 23.41 -16.59
C LEU A 599 -18.32 23.34 -16.80
N PRO A 600 -17.83 22.58 -17.80
CA PRO A 600 -16.38 22.43 -18.04
C PRO A 600 -15.83 23.64 -18.82
N LEU A 601 -15.71 24.79 -18.17
CA LEU A 601 -15.25 26.04 -18.77
C LEU A 601 -13.76 26.28 -18.57
N ILE A 602 -13.28 26.23 -17.31
CA ILE A 602 -11.90 26.58 -16.96
C ILE A 602 -10.93 25.57 -17.58
N ASP A 603 -11.24 24.28 -17.51
CA ASP A 603 -10.39 23.25 -18.09
C ASP A 603 -10.31 23.33 -19.61
N ASN A 604 -11.44 23.67 -20.30
CA ASN A 604 -11.41 23.89 -21.74
C ASN A 604 -10.58 25.13 -22.11
N LEU A 605 -10.69 26.22 -21.34
CA LEU A 605 -9.85 27.40 -21.54
C LEU A 605 -8.37 27.08 -21.37
N LYS A 606 -8.01 26.37 -20.30
CA LYS A 606 -6.63 25.92 -20.06
C LYS A 606 -6.12 25.04 -21.21
N LEU A 607 -6.93 24.10 -21.67
CA LEU A 607 -6.54 23.20 -22.77
C LEU A 607 -6.28 23.98 -24.05
N LEU A 608 -7.17 24.91 -24.43
CA LEU A 608 -6.99 25.79 -25.59
C LEU A 608 -5.74 26.64 -25.46
N HIS A 609 -5.57 27.34 -24.33
CA HIS A 609 -4.42 28.19 -24.07
C HIS A 609 -3.08 27.42 -24.08
N LEU A 610 -2.99 26.28 -23.37
CA LEU A 610 -1.79 25.45 -23.33
C LEU A 610 -1.44 24.80 -24.68
N SER A 611 -2.45 24.55 -25.53
CA SER A 611 -2.21 24.04 -26.89
C SER A 611 -1.73 25.12 -27.86
N GLY A 612 -1.58 26.36 -27.41
CA GLY A 612 -1.16 27.50 -28.21
C GLY A 612 -2.32 28.13 -29.01
N GLU A 613 -3.59 27.74 -28.74
CA GLU A 613 -4.74 28.37 -29.34
C GLU A 613 -4.94 29.77 -28.78
N ARG A 614 -5.03 30.73 -29.65
CA ARG A 614 -5.17 32.12 -29.26
C ARG A 614 -6.63 32.45 -29.02
N ILE A 615 -6.97 32.73 -27.77
CA ILE A 615 -8.31 33.17 -27.39
C ILE A 615 -8.41 34.67 -27.61
N THR A 616 -9.30 35.10 -28.48
CA THR A 616 -9.49 36.50 -28.86
C THR A 616 -10.59 37.20 -28.08
N ARG A 617 -11.61 36.43 -27.60
CA ARG A 617 -12.69 36.96 -26.79
C ARG A 617 -13.34 35.84 -25.95
N ILE A 618 -13.72 36.15 -24.71
CA ILE A 618 -14.67 35.36 -23.92
C ILE A 618 -15.84 36.26 -23.57
N HIS A 619 -17.04 35.83 -23.95
CA HIS A 619 -18.26 36.59 -23.80
C HIS A 619 -19.35 35.70 -23.20
N GLY A 620 -20.06 36.14 -22.17
CA GLY A 620 -20.99 35.21 -21.54
C GLY A 620 -21.90 35.75 -20.43
N LEU A 621 -22.83 34.90 -20.05
CA LEU A 621 -23.73 35.04 -18.89
C LEU A 621 -23.17 34.27 -17.73
N PHE A 622 -22.52 34.98 -16.79
CA PHE A 622 -21.72 34.38 -15.71
C PHE A 622 -22.51 34.16 -14.41
N SER A 623 -23.69 34.77 -14.29
CA SER A 623 -24.49 34.72 -13.05
C SER A 623 -25.86 34.08 -13.34
N GLY A 624 -26.17 32.99 -12.65
CA GLY A 624 -27.47 32.30 -12.75
C GLY A 624 -28.62 33.18 -12.27
N SER A 625 -28.44 33.96 -11.20
CA SER A 625 -29.43 34.91 -10.67
C SER A 625 -29.76 36.02 -11.67
N LEU A 626 -28.71 36.67 -12.20
CA LEU A 626 -28.89 37.71 -13.22
C LEU A 626 -29.45 37.14 -14.51
N SER A 627 -28.99 35.95 -14.94
CA SER A 627 -29.60 35.28 -16.13
C SER A 627 -31.07 35.05 -15.93
N TYR A 628 -31.50 34.52 -14.78
CA TYR A 628 -32.92 34.29 -14.49
C TYR A 628 -33.71 35.62 -14.57
N ILE A 629 -33.24 36.65 -13.86
CA ILE A 629 -33.95 37.93 -13.79
C ILE A 629 -34.12 38.53 -15.19
N PHE A 630 -33.08 38.63 -16.04
CA PHE A 630 -33.15 39.25 -17.35
C PHE A 630 -33.79 38.34 -18.42
N ASN A 631 -33.73 37.01 -18.25
CA ASN A 631 -34.50 36.09 -19.11
C ASN A 631 -36.00 36.23 -18.86
N ARG A 632 -36.42 36.21 -17.60
CA ARG A 632 -37.83 36.38 -17.23
C ARG A 632 -38.38 37.76 -17.65
N LEU A 633 -37.56 38.83 -17.50
CA LEU A 633 -37.95 40.17 -17.97
C LEU A 633 -38.12 40.22 -19.48
N THR A 634 -37.43 39.34 -20.22
CA THR A 634 -37.57 39.22 -21.68
C THR A 634 -38.78 38.35 -22.08
N GLU A 635 -38.98 37.23 -21.36
CA GLU A 635 -40.06 36.27 -21.63
C GLU A 635 -41.44 36.80 -21.24
N GLU A 636 -41.49 37.60 -20.13
CA GLU A 636 -42.71 38.14 -19.55
C GLU A 636 -42.66 39.69 -19.51
N PRO A 637 -42.73 40.36 -20.63
CA PRO A 637 -42.51 41.81 -20.73
C PRO A 637 -43.49 42.68 -19.94
N GLU A 638 -44.66 42.14 -19.61
CA GLU A 638 -45.68 42.80 -18.82
C GLU A 638 -45.45 42.73 -17.31
N ARG A 639 -44.47 41.91 -16.90
CA ARG A 639 -44.17 41.72 -15.50
C ARG A 639 -43.17 42.73 -14.98
N SER A 640 -43.41 43.29 -13.81
CA SER A 640 -42.47 44.23 -13.17
C SER A 640 -41.16 43.55 -12.77
N LEU A 641 -40.06 44.25 -12.89
CA LEU A 641 -38.74 43.78 -12.46
C LEU A 641 -38.76 43.39 -10.97
N ARG A 642 -39.46 44.19 -10.15
CA ARG A 642 -39.64 43.90 -8.73
C ARG A 642 -40.23 42.51 -8.46
N SER A 643 -41.32 42.18 -9.16
CA SER A 643 -41.96 40.86 -9.02
C SER A 643 -41.06 39.71 -9.42
N ILE A 644 -40.19 39.89 -10.44
CA ILE A 644 -39.23 38.87 -10.89
C ILE A 644 -38.11 38.70 -9.88
N VAL A 645 -37.60 39.77 -9.29
CA VAL A 645 -36.55 39.71 -8.26
C VAL A 645 -37.09 39.07 -6.97
N GLU A 646 -38.31 39.42 -6.56
CA GLU A 646 -38.97 38.77 -5.40
C GLU A 646 -39.22 37.27 -5.64
N GLU A 647 -39.56 36.86 -6.86
CA GLU A 647 -39.70 35.45 -7.25
C GLU A 647 -38.33 34.73 -7.20
N SER A 648 -37.28 35.34 -7.74
CA SER A 648 -35.93 34.83 -7.73
C SER A 648 -35.45 34.59 -6.29
N ALA A 649 -35.73 35.50 -5.37
CA ALA A 649 -35.42 35.32 -3.93
C ALA A 649 -36.19 34.14 -3.29
N ARG A 650 -37.50 33.99 -3.61
CA ARG A 650 -38.31 32.86 -3.13
C ARG A 650 -37.84 31.52 -3.66
N LEU A 651 -37.30 31.47 -4.87
CA LEU A 651 -36.72 30.29 -5.47
C LEU A 651 -35.30 29.98 -4.95
N GLY A 652 -34.71 30.84 -4.11
CA GLY A 652 -33.35 30.69 -3.59
C GLY A 652 -32.27 30.89 -4.66
N LEU A 653 -32.59 31.69 -5.70
CA LEU A 653 -31.66 31.99 -6.78
C LEU A 653 -30.81 33.25 -6.51
N THR A 654 -31.25 34.11 -5.56
CA THR A 654 -30.49 35.28 -5.10
C THR A 654 -30.07 35.12 -3.66
N GLU A 655 -29.06 35.89 -3.26
CA GLU A 655 -28.71 36.11 -1.85
C GLU A 655 -29.87 36.77 -1.09
N PRO A 656 -29.86 36.69 0.25
CA PRO A 656 -30.92 37.35 1.06
C PRO A 656 -31.11 38.84 0.76
N ASP A 657 -30.03 39.54 0.43
CA ASP A 657 -30.05 40.90 -0.10
C ASP A 657 -29.79 40.86 -1.64
N PRO A 658 -30.83 41.02 -2.47
CA PRO A 658 -30.69 40.91 -3.93
C PRO A 658 -29.73 41.93 -4.54
N ARG A 659 -29.34 42.97 -3.79
CA ARG A 659 -28.34 43.95 -4.25
C ARG A 659 -26.98 43.33 -4.43
N GLU A 660 -26.64 42.28 -3.66
CA GLU A 660 -25.38 41.56 -3.82
C GLU A 660 -25.29 40.96 -5.23
N ASP A 661 -26.35 40.28 -5.68
CA ASP A 661 -26.43 39.70 -7.03
C ASP A 661 -26.52 40.81 -8.09
N LEU A 662 -27.42 41.78 -7.90
CA LEU A 662 -27.65 42.86 -8.86
C LEU A 662 -26.44 43.79 -8.99
N SER A 663 -25.49 43.81 -8.04
CA SER A 663 -24.27 44.62 -8.15
C SER A 663 -23.38 44.25 -9.33
N GLY A 664 -23.48 43.03 -9.83
CA GLY A 664 -22.61 42.50 -10.89
C GLY A 664 -21.17 42.18 -10.44
N GLU A 665 -20.85 42.35 -9.17
CA GLU A 665 -19.51 42.12 -8.64
C GLU A 665 -19.08 40.64 -8.77
N ASP A 666 -19.98 39.67 -8.56
CA ASP A 666 -19.70 38.23 -8.81
C ASP A 666 -19.30 37.95 -10.26
N VAL A 667 -19.93 38.64 -11.22
CA VAL A 667 -19.55 38.58 -12.65
C VAL A 667 -18.15 39.14 -12.85
N ALA A 668 -17.83 40.31 -12.25
CA ALA A 668 -16.51 40.90 -12.34
C ALA A 668 -15.41 39.98 -11.76
N ARG A 669 -15.68 39.33 -10.62
CA ARG A 669 -14.79 38.33 -10.02
C ARG A 669 -14.56 37.13 -10.94
N LYS A 670 -15.60 36.64 -11.61
CA LYS A 670 -15.50 35.54 -12.58
C LYS A 670 -14.72 35.92 -13.83
N VAL A 671 -14.89 37.14 -14.34
CA VAL A 671 -14.09 37.72 -15.42
C VAL A 671 -12.61 37.73 -15.04
N LEU A 672 -12.28 38.19 -13.79
CA LEU A 672 -10.91 38.16 -13.26
C LEU A 672 -10.34 36.73 -13.21
N ILE A 673 -11.12 35.76 -12.75
CA ILE A 673 -10.67 34.35 -12.71
C ILE A 673 -10.29 33.88 -14.12
N LEU A 674 -11.18 34.08 -15.12
CA LEU A 674 -10.94 33.58 -16.47
C LEU A 674 -9.75 34.25 -17.17
N VAL A 675 -9.55 35.56 -16.97
CA VAL A 675 -8.42 36.24 -17.61
C VAL A 675 -7.07 35.79 -17.02
N ARG A 676 -7.04 35.45 -15.73
CA ARG A 676 -5.85 34.88 -15.07
C ARG A 676 -5.51 33.48 -15.61
N GLU A 677 -6.47 32.72 -16.14
CA GLU A 677 -6.23 31.45 -16.84
C GLU A 677 -5.55 31.63 -18.21
N LEU A 678 -5.47 32.85 -18.69
CA LEU A 678 -4.77 33.23 -19.92
C LEU A 678 -3.42 33.91 -19.63
N ASP A 679 -2.88 33.68 -18.43
CA ASP A 679 -1.60 34.23 -17.94
C ASP A 679 -1.54 35.75 -17.89
N VAL A 680 -2.69 36.43 -17.83
CA VAL A 680 -2.74 37.90 -17.72
C VAL A 680 -2.67 38.34 -16.25
N PRO A 681 -1.68 39.14 -15.87
CA PRO A 681 -1.56 39.66 -14.51
C PRO A 681 -2.57 40.80 -14.27
N ALA A 682 -3.80 40.43 -13.89
CA ALA A 682 -4.88 41.36 -13.65
C ALA A 682 -5.31 41.41 -12.18
N GLU A 683 -5.79 42.57 -11.76
CA GLU A 683 -6.46 42.76 -10.45
C GLU A 683 -7.95 43.03 -10.65
N LEU A 684 -8.75 42.90 -9.57
CA LEU A 684 -10.18 43.17 -9.68
C LEU A 684 -10.49 44.61 -10.10
N SER A 685 -9.59 45.56 -9.76
CA SER A 685 -9.68 46.97 -10.18
C SER A 685 -9.54 47.19 -11.69
N ASP A 686 -8.97 46.19 -12.43
CA ASP A 686 -8.81 46.32 -13.89
C ASP A 686 -10.07 45.86 -14.61
N VAL A 687 -11.02 45.24 -13.93
CA VAL A 687 -12.33 44.89 -14.48
C VAL A 687 -13.26 46.08 -14.33
N ARG A 688 -13.72 46.62 -15.43
CA ARG A 688 -14.73 47.68 -15.45
C ARG A 688 -16.11 47.05 -15.39
N TRP A 689 -16.82 47.15 -14.28
CA TRP A 689 -18.18 46.65 -14.20
C TRP A 689 -19.21 47.72 -13.87
N GLU A 690 -20.37 47.55 -14.44
CA GLU A 690 -21.51 48.41 -14.22
C GLU A 690 -22.39 47.79 -13.12
N ASN A 691 -22.65 48.55 -12.06
CA ASN A 691 -23.60 48.14 -11.05
C ASN A 691 -24.99 48.73 -11.45
N PRO A 692 -25.95 47.88 -11.84
CA PRO A 692 -27.31 48.33 -12.25
C PRO A 692 -28.07 49.04 -11.13
N VAL A 693 -27.73 48.77 -9.88
CA VAL A 693 -28.37 49.43 -8.70
C VAL A 693 -27.93 50.87 -8.64
N PRO A 694 -28.84 51.86 -8.74
CA PRO A 694 -28.53 53.27 -8.63
C PRO A 694 -27.78 53.57 -7.31
N GLU A 695 -26.77 54.44 -7.36
CA GLU A 695 -25.91 54.78 -6.23
C GLU A 695 -26.71 55.16 -4.99
N ALA A 696 -27.77 55.94 -5.11
CA ALA A 696 -28.67 56.35 -4.04
C ALA A 696 -29.37 55.18 -3.33
N LEU A 697 -29.40 53.95 -3.92
CA LEU A 697 -30.04 52.76 -3.33
C LEU A 697 -29.08 51.80 -2.69
N ARG A 698 -27.77 51.92 -2.96
CA ARG A 698 -26.75 50.90 -2.58
C ARG A 698 -26.54 50.80 -1.08
N SER A 699 -26.62 51.94 -0.37
CA SER A 699 -26.34 52.04 1.07
C SER A 699 -27.60 52.06 1.97
N LEU A 700 -28.78 51.97 1.41
CA LEU A 700 -30.04 51.98 2.12
C LEU A 700 -30.21 50.68 2.98
N SER A 701 -31.10 50.75 3.96
CA SER A 701 -31.63 49.53 4.59
C SER A 701 -32.35 48.67 3.54
N LEU A 702 -32.45 47.34 3.78
CA LEU A 702 -33.15 46.46 2.85
C LEU A 702 -34.62 46.88 2.67
N GLU A 703 -35.27 47.35 3.72
CA GLU A 703 -36.63 47.86 3.73
C GLU A 703 -36.76 49.09 2.85
N ASP A 704 -35.87 50.08 3.03
CA ASP A 704 -35.85 51.33 2.23
C ASP A 704 -35.49 51.05 0.77
N PHE A 705 -34.60 50.06 0.49
CA PHE A 705 -34.31 49.62 -0.87
C PHE A 705 -35.60 49.12 -1.55
N TRP A 706 -36.34 48.23 -0.90
CA TRP A 706 -37.63 47.74 -1.47
C TRP A 706 -38.65 48.84 -1.62
N ALA A 707 -38.72 49.83 -0.69
CA ALA A 707 -39.61 50.97 -0.80
C ALA A 707 -39.33 51.85 -2.03
N ARG A 708 -38.03 51.97 -2.38
CA ARG A 708 -37.56 52.80 -3.52
C ARG A 708 -37.19 51.97 -4.76
N PHE A 709 -37.50 50.71 -4.83
CA PHE A 709 -37.16 49.79 -5.92
C PHE A 709 -37.55 50.29 -7.31
N GLY A 710 -38.61 51.10 -7.41
CA GLY A 710 -39.06 51.68 -8.63
C GLY A 710 -38.02 52.57 -9.37
N GLU A 711 -37.01 53.09 -8.63
CA GLU A 711 -35.93 53.87 -9.25
C GLU A 711 -34.97 52.92 -10.00
N LEU A 712 -34.69 51.73 -9.51
CA LEU A 712 -33.96 50.71 -10.24
C LEU A 712 -34.74 50.21 -11.46
N GLU A 713 -36.03 49.96 -11.27
CA GLU A 713 -36.92 49.49 -12.34
C GLU A 713 -37.01 50.50 -13.49
N ALA A 714 -37.16 51.80 -13.19
CA ALA A 714 -37.15 52.89 -14.16
C ALA A 714 -35.82 52.98 -14.96
N SER A 715 -34.69 52.77 -14.26
CA SER A 715 -33.37 52.76 -14.90
C SER A 715 -33.22 51.60 -15.89
N ILE A 716 -33.64 50.39 -15.48
CA ILE A 716 -33.57 49.19 -16.35
C ILE A 716 -34.52 49.32 -17.54
N GLU A 717 -35.73 49.80 -17.30
CA GLU A 717 -36.73 49.98 -18.36
C GLU A 717 -36.29 51.06 -19.38
N ALA A 718 -35.65 52.12 -18.90
CA ALA A 718 -35.08 53.14 -19.81
C ALA A 718 -34.04 52.53 -20.77
N LEU A 719 -33.20 51.64 -20.27
CA LEU A 719 -32.22 50.93 -21.09
C LEU A 719 -32.92 49.95 -22.04
N ARG A 720 -33.90 49.20 -21.58
CA ARG A 720 -34.70 48.25 -22.35
C ARG A 720 -35.43 48.93 -23.52
N ALA A 721 -35.94 50.15 -23.28
CA ALA A 721 -36.62 50.95 -24.31
C ALA A 721 -35.71 51.34 -25.49
N THR A 722 -34.39 51.25 -25.33
CA THR A 722 -33.42 51.48 -26.43
C THR A 722 -33.19 50.26 -27.33
N ALA A 723 -33.69 49.06 -26.91
CA ALA A 723 -33.50 47.82 -27.63
C ALA A 723 -34.26 47.81 -28.96
N LYS A 724 -33.65 47.29 -30.01
CA LYS A 724 -34.32 46.95 -31.27
C LYS A 724 -35.24 45.73 -31.09
N PRO A 725 -36.22 45.54 -32.01
CA PRO A 725 -37.16 44.42 -31.89
C PRO A 725 -36.52 43.01 -31.81
N ASP A 726 -35.34 42.87 -32.37
CA ASP A 726 -34.55 41.62 -32.40
C ASP A 726 -33.46 41.55 -31.32
N GLU A 727 -33.39 42.50 -30.38
CA GLU A 727 -32.46 42.56 -29.28
C GLU A 727 -33.14 42.25 -27.93
N VAL A 728 -32.36 41.73 -27.01
CA VAL A 728 -32.74 41.45 -25.62
C VAL A 728 -31.66 41.93 -24.66
N LEU A 729 -32.09 42.35 -23.46
CA LEU A 729 -31.20 42.85 -22.45
C LEU A 729 -30.60 41.67 -21.64
N ARG A 730 -29.28 41.66 -21.48
CA ARG A 730 -28.54 40.62 -20.72
C ARG A 730 -27.47 41.29 -19.87
N TYR A 731 -27.14 40.72 -18.72
CA TYR A 731 -25.96 41.11 -17.97
C TYR A 731 -24.80 40.21 -18.39
N VAL A 732 -23.81 40.81 -19.03
CA VAL A 732 -22.75 40.08 -19.75
C VAL A 732 -21.40 40.41 -19.16
N GLY A 733 -20.55 39.39 -18.96
CA GLY A 733 -19.10 39.54 -18.78
C GLY A 733 -18.41 39.42 -20.14
N ASP A 734 -17.40 40.21 -20.36
CA ASP A 734 -16.68 40.29 -21.64
C ASP A 734 -15.17 40.48 -21.39
N ILE A 735 -14.38 39.63 -21.98
CA ILE A 735 -12.91 39.68 -22.03
C ILE A 735 -12.56 39.80 -23.50
N VAL A 736 -12.00 40.90 -23.94
CA VAL A 736 -11.58 41.15 -25.32
C VAL A 736 -10.09 41.39 -25.38
N TRP A 737 -9.39 40.62 -26.20
CA TRP A 737 -7.97 40.78 -26.41
C TRP A 737 -7.69 41.80 -27.52
N ASP A 738 -6.87 42.82 -27.24
CA ASP A 738 -6.39 43.78 -28.22
C ASP A 738 -4.99 43.38 -28.71
N ASP A 739 -4.91 42.96 -29.94
CA ASP A 739 -3.68 42.50 -30.58
C ASP A 739 -2.64 43.61 -30.79
N VAL A 740 -3.09 44.82 -30.93
CA VAL A 740 -2.19 45.98 -31.17
C VAL A 740 -1.53 46.39 -29.86
N ARG A 741 -2.31 46.39 -28.79
CA ARG A 741 -1.84 46.81 -27.46
C ARG A 741 -1.27 45.66 -26.61
N GLN A 742 -1.53 44.43 -27.04
CA GLN A 742 -1.20 43.24 -26.25
C GLN A 742 -1.80 43.28 -24.83
N GLU A 743 -3.01 43.79 -24.72
CA GLU A 743 -3.75 43.96 -23.47
C GLU A 743 -5.18 43.37 -23.59
N ALA A 744 -5.71 42.91 -22.47
CA ALA A 744 -7.10 42.49 -22.37
C ALA A 744 -7.99 43.61 -21.83
N THR A 745 -9.09 43.89 -22.51
CA THR A 745 -10.16 44.77 -22.01
C THR A 745 -11.15 43.87 -21.22
N LEU A 746 -11.34 44.18 -19.96
CA LEU A 746 -12.15 43.41 -19.01
C LEU A 746 -13.39 44.21 -18.65
N SER A 747 -14.58 43.69 -18.88
CA SER A 747 -15.82 44.40 -18.56
C SER A 747 -16.94 43.47 -18.13
N ALA A 748 -17.88 44.00 -17.34
CA ALA A 748 -19.16 43.38 -17.04
C ALA A 748 -20.27 44.45 -16.99
N GLY A 749 -21.42 44.14 -17.51
CA GLY A 749 -22.52 45.11 -17.52
C GLY A 749 -23.72 44.69 -18.35
N LEU A 750 -24.75 45.54 -18.34
CA LEU A 750 -25.93 45.34 -19.16
C LEU A 750 -25.64 45.61 -20.63
N ARG A 751 -26.00 44.65 -21.47
CA ARG A 751 -25.81 44.75 -22.94
C ARG A 751 -27.07 44.30 -23.67
N LEU A 752 -27.34 44.95 -24.77
CA LEU A 752 -28.34 44.52 -25.76
C LEU A 752 -27.66 43.51 -26.68
N VAL A 753 -28.17 42.28 -26.71
CA VAL A 753 -27.66 41.19 -27.55
C VAL A 753 -28.74 40.72 -28.55
N PRO A 754 -28.35 40.25 -29.74
CA PRO A 754 -29.33 39.73 -30.70
C PRO A 754 -30.10 38.54 -30.07
N ARG A 755 -31.41 38.54 -30.19
CA ARG A 755 -32.30 37.45 -29.71
C ARG A 755 -31.90 36.09 -30.31
N THR A 756 -31.33 36.09 -31.48
CA THR A 756 -30.93 34.89 -32.22
C THR A 756 -29.53 34.38 -31.83
N SER A 757 -28.74 35.18 -31.08
CA SER A 757 -27.42 34.76 -30.59
C SER A 757 -27.53 33.67 -29.51
N PRO A 758 -26.47 32.89 -29.25
CA PRO A 758 -26.46 31.97 -28.13
C PRO A 758 -26.86 32.61 -26.80
N LEU A 759 -26.31 33.78 -26.46
CA LEU A 759 -26.67 34.54 -25.26
C LEU A 759 -28.11 35.01 -25.23
N GLY A 760 -28.66 35.39 -26.39
CA GLY A 760 -30.03 35.86 -26.48
C GLY A 760 -31.09 34.76 -26.35
N ARG A 761 -30.72 33.51 -26.66
CA ARG A 761 -31.59 32.31 -26.59
C ARG A 761 -31.61 31.65 -25.22
N VAL A 762 -30.72 32.04 -24.30
CA VAL A 762 -30.71 31.48 -22.97
C VAL A 762 -32.04 31.72 -22.25
N SER A 763 -32.50 30.70 -21.54
CA SER A 763 -33.71 30.74 -20.71
C SER A 763 -33.41 30.33 -19.26
N GLY A 764 -34.31 30.68 -18.33
CA GLY A 764 -34.18 30.33 -16.93
C GLY A 764 -32.89 30.89 -16.31
N ALA A 765 -32.25 30.10 -15.45
CA ALA A 765 -31.01 30.46 -14.72
C ALA A 765 -29.74 29.92 -15.37
N ASP A 766 -29.79 29.51 -16.64
CA ASP A 766 -28.65 28.95 -17.33
C ASP A 766 -27.54 29.98 -17.55
N SER A 767 -26.30 29.49 -17.49
CA SER A 767 -25.11 30.22 -17.95
C SER A 767 -24.79 29.82 -19.39
N CYS A 768 -24.23 30.76 -20.14
CA CYS A 768 -23.80 30.55 -21.52
C CYS A 768 -22.50 31.33 -21.75
N PHE A 769 -21.51 30.65 -22.28
CA PHE A 769 -20.18 31.19 -22.56
C PHE A 769 -19.83 30.97 -24.01
N GLU A 770 -19.43 32.03 -24.70
CA GLU A 770 -18.92 32.06 -26.06
C GLU A 770 -17.43 32.32 -26.02
N ILE A 771 -16.63 31.38 -26.53
CA ILE A 771 -15.17 31.48 -26.59
C ILE A 771 -14.78 31.64 -28.05
N TYR A 772 -14.26 32.77 -28.42
CA TYR A 772 -13.76 33.08 -29.76
C TYR A 772 -12.25 32.86 -29.76
N THR A 773 -11.77 32.18 -30.78
CA THR A 773 -10.35 31.90 -30.96
C THR A 773 -9.93 32.22 -32.40
N GLU A 774 -8.62 32.30 -32.62
CA GLU A 774 -8.09 32.58 -33.95
C GLU A 774 -8.43 31.48 -34.96
N SER A 775 -8.29 30.22 -34.58
CA SER A 775 -8.55 29.08 -35.47
C SER A 775 -10.01 28.87 -35.79
N TYR A 776 -10.93 29.19 -34.87
CA TYR A 776 -12.38 29.04 -35.10
C TYR A 776 -13.03 30.30 -35.70
N GLY A 777 -12.29 31.42 -35.76
CA GLY A 777 -12.72 32.66 -36.41
C GLY A 777 -13.98 33.29 -35.81
N SER A 778 -15.00 33.57 -36.63
CA SER A 778 -16.22 34.19 -36.17
C SER A 778 -17.24 33.25 -35.52
N GLN A 779 -16.97 31.95 -35.51
CA GLN A 779 -17.83 30.95 -34.87
C GLN A 779 -17.26 30.62 -33.48
N PRO A 780 -17.95 30.97 -32.38
CA PRO A 780 -17.43 30.66 -31.03
C PRO A 780 -17.66 29.20 -30.67
N ILE A 781 -16.83 28.71 -29.78
CA ILE A 781 -17.17 27.54 -28.99
C ILE A 781 -18.21 28.00 -27.96
N VAL A 782 -19.34 27.32 -27.88
CA VAL A 782 -20.43 27.66 -26.95
C VAL A 782 -20.58 26.60 -25.91
N ILE A 783 -20.49 27.01 -24.63
CA ILE A 783 -20.73 26.16 -23.47
C ILE A 783 -21.96 26.72 -22.74
N GLN A 784 -23.03 25.94 -22.69
CA GLN A 784 -24.29 26.35 -22.06
C GLN A 784 -24.85 25.25 -21.16
N GLY A 785 -25.47 25.66 -20.08
CA GLY A 785 -26.20 24.77 -19.15
C GLY A 785 -26.49 25.42 -17.82
N ALA A 786 -26.89 24.60 -16.83
CA ALA A 786 -27.21 25.08 -15.49
C ALA A 786 -26.02 25.78 -14.83
N GLY A 787 -26.11 27.11 -14.69
CA GLY A 787 -25.06 27.95 -14.11
C GLY A 787 -25.09 28.08 -12.60
N ALA A 788 -26.06 27.45 -11.92
CA ALA A 788 -26.24 27.50 -10.47
C ALA A 788 -26.90 26.23 -9.95
N GLY A 789 -26.78 25.98 -8.66
CA GLY A 789 -27.43 24.86 -7.96
C GLY A 789 -26.45 23.99 -7.18
N ALA A 790 -26.80 23.68 -5.94
CA ALA A 790 -25.91 22.93 -5.04
C ALA A 790 -25.48 21.56 -5.59
N ALA A 791 -26.43 20.79 -6.13
CA ALA A 791 -26.14 19.45 -6.66
C ALA A 791 -25.23 19.50 -7.89
N VAL A 792 -25.40 20.49 -8.77
CA VAL A 792 -24.59 20.69 -9.98
C VAL A 792 -23.18 21.14 -9.60
N THR A 793 -23.05 22.10 -8.67
CA THR A 793 -21.74 22.56 -8.16
C THR A 793 -21.02 21.42 -7.45
N ALA A 794 -21.70 20.67 -6.56
CA ALA A 794 -21.12 19.51 -5.90
C ALA A 794 -20.63 18.45 -6.92
N ARG A 795 -21.35 18.26 -8.02
CA ARG A 795 -20.94 17.36 -9.11
C ARG A 795 -19.68 17.86 -9.82
N GLY A 796 -19.54 19.17 -10.01
CA GLY A 796 -18.32 19.78 -10.56
C GLY A 796 -17.12 19.60 -9.64
N VAL A 797 -17.27 19.83 -8.32
CA VAL A 797 -16.25 19.54 -7.29
C VAL A 797 -15.86 18.06 -7.32
N PHE A 798 -16.84 17.17 -7.44
CA PHE A 798 -16.60 15.74 -7.57
C PHE A 798 -15.82 15.39 -8.84
N GLY A 799 -16.14 16.00 -9.97
CA GLY A 799 -15.38 15.85 -11.20
C GLY A 799 -13.92 16.26 -11.05
N ASP A 800 -13.65 17.38 -10.37
CA ASP A 800 -12.29 17.85 -10.07
C ASP A 800 -11.51 16.87 -9.17
N VAL A 801 -12.16 16.28 -8.17
CA VAL A 801 -11.57 15.22 -7.33
C VAL A 801 -11.23 14.00 -8.18
N LEU A 802 -12.11 13.55 -9.07
CA LEU A 802 -11.86 12.39 -9.93
C LEU A 802 -10.71 12.64 -10.92
N ARG A 803 -10.61 13.84 -11.50
CA ARG A 803 -9.49 14.22 -12.37
C ARG A 803 -8.15 14.18 -11.65
N LEU A 804 -8.09 14.61 -10.38
CA LEU A 804 -6.89 14.44 -9.55
C LEU A 804 -6.63 12.97 -9.28
N ALA A 805 -7.66 12.21 -8.94
CA ALA A 805 -7.57 10.78 -8.69
C ALA A 805 -7.05 10.00 -9.90
N GLU A 806 -7.45 10.34 -11.13
CA GLU A 806 -6.93 9.75 -12.36
C GLU A 806 -5.46 10.12 -12.62
N GLY A 807 -5.05 11.33 -12.24
CA GLY A 807 -3.68 11.83 -12.38
C GLY A 807 -2.68 11.24 -11.36
N TYR A 808 -3.14 10.71 -10.26
CA TYR A 808 -2.29 9.89 -9.41
C TYR A 808 -2.09 8.55 -10.14
N GLU A 809 -0.96 8.34 -10.73
CA GLU A 809 -0.64 7.07 -11.37
C GLU A 809 -0.75 5.92 -10.35
N SER A 810 -1.36 4.83 -10.80
CA SER A 810 -1.53 3.59 -10.02
C SER A 810 -0.19 2.95 -9.70
#